data_a18a76ba064b9297baac99188480c348
#
_entry.id   a18a76ba064b9297baac99188480c348
#
_cell.length_a   1.000
_cell.length_b   1.000
_cell.length_c   1.000
_cell.angle_alpha   90.00
_cell.angle_beta   90.00
_cell.angle_gamma   90.00
#
_symmetry.space_group_name_H-M   'P 1'
#
loop_
_entity.id
_entity.type
_entity.pdbx_description
1 polymer ?
#
loop_
_entity_poly.entity_id
_entity_poly.type
_entity_poly.pdbx_seq_one_letter_code
_entity_poly.pdbx_strand_id
1 'polypeptide(L)'
;MSVILLLQTAANNAANTAATSSATAPSLEKNPALLSLIYMGGLALMIIWLIVALVRFRRQRSALAAVASEDLPEEVRERLGSTTTNRGLRVLRWLFIALALTVFGFHVYWARFAAQTNERFQQLSYKDLRNHRLSESTLRGWILDRTGELRNALALYRKDANGNIERDYPMDVAFAHLFGSDRGDPGLERTLFGIQSGEVPEALSVVLGQDLQQKATKDVQLTIHHELQQAIVDQLKGKNGAVVILNPQTGEVLGMFSNPSYSLKEVQDATRWIQLEADERDKPLVNRALHQYYIPGSTFKTLMMIAAHRAGIQDTEFLCSGGGFIAMPGAKPIFDDGGPGEVHGMLGIDRAYEVSCNQYFSQMAVKLGPDRIREAAKLVGIGAYDTPAETTQGRTLPQIWNASSDAVKRALAPTEATMVTGKLGPNFTKFDLALEGYGQGYAGQMTPFQMALLAATIGNMQGNLMKTRIEMNRPNEVYNQVLSPQIAARLREIMGLVTGGPEGTARGVFAPVKAAGINTGGKTGTAQKDVPVYDPKTGEPVRKKVYEKDPKGNIIGEHTVLQMSDKPRIDGWFLCIAPLENPQLAMAVIVEGGGYGSKSAAPIAAALVLKAKELGLLGGQPNNPNQADTNKRRPPAKPAATRKTVNSNQ
;
A
#
# COMPACT_ATOMS: atom_id res chain seq x y z
N MET A 1 6.18 1.07 51.15
CA MET A 1 5.79 -0.27 50.64
C MET A 1 4.30 -0.52 50.66
N SER A 2 3.56 -0.10 51.66
CA SER A 2 2.09 -0.40 51.78
C SER A 2 1.19 0.29 50.75
N VAL A 3 1.54 1.47 50.20
CA VAL A 3 0.70 2.21 49.24
C VAL A 3 0.78 1.63 47.82
N ILE A 4 1.95 1.08 47.44
CA ILE A 4 2.15 0.45 46.14
C ILE A 4 1.41 -0.89 46.09
N LEU A 5 1.38 -1.63 47.21
CA LEU A 5 0.63 -2.88 47.31
C LEU A 5 -0.88 -2.66 47.26
N LEU A 6 -1.38 -1.57 47.82
CA LEU A 6 -2.81 -1.19 47.78
C LEU A 6 -3.24 -0.77 46.37
N LEU A 7 -2.38 -0.08 45.61
CA LEU A 7 -2.65 0.30 44.23
C LEU A 7 -2.58 -0.93 43.28
N GLN A 8 -1.68 -1.86 43.53
CA GLN A 8 -1.59 -3.13 42.78
C GLN A 8 -2.78 -4.05 43.07
N THR A 9 -3.25 -4.13 44.34
CA THR A 9 -4.45 -4.89 44.70
C THR A 9 -5.73 -4.28 44.14
N ALA A 10 -5.82 -2.96 44.08
CA ALA A 10 -6.94 -2.26 43.45
C ALA A 10 -6.97 -2.45 41.92
N ALA A 11 -5.82 -2.45 41.27
CA ALA A 11 -5.70 -2.71 39.85
C ALA A 11 -6.04 -4.17 39.49
N ASN A 12 -5.59 -5.14 40.30
CA ASN A 12 -5.89 -6.56 40.09
C ASN A 12 -7.35 -6.89 40.40
N ASN A 13 -7.97 -6.25 41.38
CA ASN A 13 -9.41 -6.42 41.66
C ASN A 13 -10.28 -5.77 40.57
N ALA A 14 -9.87 -4.67 39.96
CA ALA A 14 -10.55 -4.07 38.84
C ALA A 14 -10.45 -4.94 37.56
N ALA A 15 -9.31 -5.61 37.37
CA ALA A 15 -9.12 -6.54 36.25
C ALA A 15 -9.94 -7.83 36.41
N ASN A 16 -10.07 -8.37 37.63
CA ASN A 16 -10.85 -9.58 37.89
C ASN A 16 -12.37 -9.34 37.88
N THR A 17 -12.85 -8.15 38.23
CA THR A 17 -14.28 -7.80 38.12
C THR A 17 -14.70 -7.53 36.68
N ALA A 18 -13.77 -7.16 35.79
CA ALA A 18 -14.06 -6.99 34.36
C ALA A 18 -14.20 -8.32 33.59
N ALA A 19 -13.71 -9.43 34.16
CA ALA A 19 -13.77 -10.74 33.51
C ALA A 19 -15.10 -11.50 33.74
N THR A 20 -15.99 -11.02 34.61
CA THR A 20 -17.23 -11.72 35.00
C THR A 20 -18.53 -11.03 34.61
N SER A 21 -18.48 -9.84 33.96
CA SER A 21 -19.72 -9.22 33.48
C SER A 21 -19.59 -8.93 31.97
N SER A 22 -20.44 -9.57 31.19
CA SER A 22 -20.63 -9.33 29.74
C SER A 22 -21.36 -8.01 29.41
N ALA A 23 -21.26 -7.02 30.29
CA ALA A 23 -21.71 -5.65 30.03
C ALA A 23 -20.49 -4.81 29.73
N THR A 24 -20.45 -4.22 28.53
CA THR A 24 -19.43 -3.34 28.00
C THR A 24 -19.02 -2.25 29.00
N ALA A 25 -18.02 -2.52 29.83
CA ALA A 25 -17.34 -1.49 30.58
C ALA A 25 -16.58 -0.60 29.57
N PRO A 26 -16.70 0.75 29.65
CA PRO A 26 -15.91 1.62 28.79
C PRO A 26 -14.44 1.38 29.11
N SER A 27 -13.68 0.85 28.14
CA SER A 27 -12.24 0.69 28.29
C SER A 27 -11.63 2.06 28.63
N LEU A 28 -10.77 2.11 29.63
CA LEU A 28 -10.03 3.32 30.04
C LEU A 28 -9.32 4.01 28.85
N GLU A 29 -9.00 3.25 27.80
CA GLU A 29 -8.41 3.73 26.54
C GLU A 29 -9.37 4.62 25.70
N LYS A 30 -10.70 4.51 25.92
CA LYS A 30 -11.68 5.26 25.11
C LYS A 30 -12.00 6.66 25.63
N ASN A 31 -11.49 7.03 26.80
CA ASN A 31 -11.81 8.35 27.37
C ASN A 31 -10.54 9.14 27.74
N PRO A 32 -9.98 9.93 26.79
CA PRO A 32 -8.77 10.72 27.04
C PRO A 32 -8.94 11.79 28.14
N ALA A 33 -10.17 12.23 28.41
CA ALA A 33 -10.47 13.14 29.49
C ALA A 33 -10.31 12.47 30.86
N LEU A 34 -10.68 11.19 30.98
CA LEU A 34 -10.52 10.42 32.22
C LEU A 34 -9.04 10.13 32.50
N LEU A 35 -8.27 9.81 31.46
CA LEU A 35 -6.82 9.61 31.58
C LEU A 35 -6.11 10.90 31.99
N SER A 36 -6.45 12.04 31.40
CA SER A 36 -5.88 13.33 31.78
C SER A 36 -6.26 13.73 33.21
N LEU A 37 -7.47 13.42 33.66
CA LEU A 37 -7.91 13.63 35.06
C LEU A 37 -7.11 12.77 36.06
N ILE A 38 -6.84 11.52 35.73
CA ILE A 38 -6.01 10.61 36.56
C ILE A 38 -4.56 11.13 36.65
N TYR A 39 -3.99 11.59 35.54
CA TYR A 39 -2.65 12.16 35.54
C TYR A 39 -2.57 13.51 36.29
N MET A 40 -3.54 14.39 36.08
CA MET A 40 -3.62 15.66 36.81
C MET A 40 -3.85 15.44 38.31
N GLY A 41 -4.68 14.45 38.68
CA GLY A 41 -4.88 14.02 40.05
C GLY A 41 -3.61 13.46 40.69
N GLY A 42 -2.89 12.62 40.00
CA GLY A 42 -1.58 12.10 40.45
C GLY A 42 -0.52 13.19 40.64
N LEU A 43 -0.44 14.11 39.70
CA LEU A 43 0.46 15.26 39.80
C LEU A 43 0.08 16.18 41.00
N ALA A 44 -1.21 16.46 41.21
CA ALA A 44 -1.70 17.25 42.31
C ALA A 44 -1.40 16.58 43.67
N LEU A 45 -1.61 15.27 43.80
CA LEU A 45 -1.26 14.49 44.99
C LEU A 45 0.25 14.53 45.28
N MET A 46 1.08 14.44 44.26
CA MET A 46 2.53 14.54 44.39
C MET A 46 2.97 15.94 44.86
N ILE A 47 2.38 16.99 44.33
CA ILE A 47 2.63 18.39 44.77
C ILE A 47 2.18 18.59 46.21
N ILE A 48 0.98 18.11 46.59
CA ILE A 48 0.47 18.16 47.97
C ILE A 48 1.43 17.43 48.93
N TRP A 49 1.88 16.23 48.55
CA TRP A 49 2.83 15.44 49.33
C TRP A 49 4.17 16.18 49.48
N LEU A 50 4.66 16.83 48.44
CA LEU A 50 5.88 17.63 48.45
C LEU A 50 5.75 18.83 49.40
N ILE A 51 4.61 19.53 49.36
CA ILE A 51 4.29 20.63 50.25
C ILE A 51 4.23 20.17 51.72
N VAL A 52 3.54 19.04 51.98
CA VAL A 52 3.45 18.47 53.34
C VAL A 52 4.84 18.03 53.83
N ALA A 53 5.66 17.43 52.98
CA ALA A 53 7.03 17.08 53.32
C ALA A 53 7.89 18.32 53.65
N LEU A 54 7.73 19.41 52.90
CA LEU A 54 8.44 20.68 53.07
C LEU A 54 7.99 21.39 54.35
N VAL A 55 6.69 21.37 54.68
CA VAL A 55 6.14 21.93 55.94
C VAL A 55 6.60 21.11 57.14
N ARG A 56 6.59 19.75 57.04
CA ARG A 56 7.14 18.89 58.10
C ARG A 56 8.64 19.13 58.33
N PHE A 57 9.40 19.27 57.24
CA PHE A 57 10.83 19.58 57.30
C PHE A 57 11.08 20.96 57.93
N ARG A 58 10.28 22.01 57.60
CA ARG A 58 10.37 23.33 58.24
C ARG A 58 10.00 23.26 59.73
N ARG A 59 8.94 22.53 60.11
CA ARG A 59 8.56 22.35 61.54
C ARG A 59 9.61 21.60 62.33
N GLN A 60 10.22 20.55 61.75
CA GLN A 60 11.33 19.86 62.41
C GLN A 60 12.55 20.76 62.56
N ARG A 61 12.84 21.63 61.61
CA ARG A 61 13.94 22.59 61.67
C ARG A 61 13.69 23.68 62.70
N SER A 62 12.47 24.19 62.84
CA SER A 62 12.12 25.16 63.88
C SER A 62 12.09 24.52 65.28
N ALA A 63 11.68 23.28 65.44
CA ALA A 63 11.75 22.56 66.70
C ALA A 63 13.22 22.26 67.13
N LEU A 64 14.06 21.89 66.17
CA LEU A 64 15.52 21.71 66.42
C LEU A 64 16.24 23.06 66.72
N ALA A 65 15.80 24.14 66.11
CA ALA A 65 16.34 25.47 66.40
C ALA A 65 15.90 25.97 67.79
N ALA A 66 14.69 25.61 68.24
CA ALA A 66 14.22 25.91 69.58
C ALA A 66 14.97 25.12 70.67
N VAL A 67 15.32 23.86 70.40
CA VAL A 67 16.13 23.00 71.32
C VAL A 67 17.61 23.44 71.34
N ALA A 68 18.10 24.03 70.25
CA ALA A 68 19.49 24.50 70.15
C ALA A 68 19.75 25.83 70.84
N SER A 69 18.73 26.48 71.47
CA SER A 69 18.88 27.74 72.18
C SER A 69 19.17 27.59 73.68
N GLU A 70 19.18 26.39 74.22
CA GLU A 70 19.55 26.11 75.62
C GLU A 70 20.89 25.39 75.72
N ASP A 71 21.86 26.06 76.31
CA ASP A 71 23.17 25.67 76.85
C ASP A 71 23.81 24.31 76.42
N LEU A 72 23.99 24.05 75.14
CA LEU A 72 24.80 22.95 74.65
C LEU A 72 26.22 23.42 74.25
N PRO A 73 27.28 22.61 74.54
CA PRO A 73 28.67 22.91 74.13
C PRO A 73 28.76 23.07 72.60
N GLU A 74 29.58 24.03 72.16
CA GLU A 74 29.68 24.44 70.75
C GLU A 74 30.01 23.30 69.80
N GLU A 75 30.84 22.34 70.23
CA GLU A 75 31.18 21.12 69.43
C GLU A 75 30.00 20.20 69.17
N VAL A 76 29.01 20.15 70.10
CA VAL A 76 27.82 19.31 69.93
C VAL A 76 26.80 20.04 69.01
N ARG A 77 26.79 21.38 69.04
CA ARG A 77 25.93 22.22 68.19
C ARG A 77 26.36 22.13 66.71
N GLU A 78 27.65 22.15 66.42
CA GLU A 78 28.20 21.97 65.07
C GLU A 78 27.92 20.59 64.48
N ARG A 79 28.10 19.53 65.27
CA ARG A 79 27.80 18.13 64.82
C ARG A 79 26.33 17.88 64.56
N LEU A 80 25.43 18.41 65.35
CA LEU A 80 23.97 18.29 65.13
C LEU A 80 23.49 19.08 63.91
N GLY A 81 24.02 20.29 63.67
CA GLY A 81 23.70 21.10 62.50
C GLY A 81 24.15 20.46 61.19
N SER A 82 25.38 19.92 61.18
CA SER A 82 25.94 19.32 59.93
C SER A 82 25.27 18.00 59.55
N THR A 83 24.91 17.15 60.51
CA THR A 83 24.30 15.82 60.22
C THR A 83 22.84 15.92 59.75
N THR A 84 22.06 16.86 60.25
CA THR A 84 20.65 17.08 59.83
C THR A 84 20.59 17.74 58.46
N THR A 85 21.44 18.71 58.15
CA THR A 85 21.52 19.34 56.83
C THR A 85 21.91 18.38 55.75
N ASN A 86 22.90 17.50 56.02
CA ASN A 86 23.35 16.46 55.10
C ASN A 86 22.33 15.34 54.85
N ARG A 87 21.46 15.02 55.84
CA ARG A 87 20.35 14.07 55.62
C ARG A 87 19.26 14.65 54.78
N GLY A 88 18.84 15.88 55.02
CA GLY A 88 17.83 16.59 54.25
C GLY A 88 18.23 16.76 52.78
N LEU A 89 19.48 17.14 52.51
CA LEU A 89 20.02 17.28 51.17
C LEU A 89 20.10 15.91 50.45
N ARG A 90 20.45 14.84 51.15
CA ARG A 90 20.46 13.47 50.57
C ARG A 90 19.06 13.01 50.19
N VAL A 91 18.05 13.26 51.04
CA VAL A 91 16.66 12.89 50.72
C VAL A 91 16.17 13.74 49.53
N LEU A 92 16.46 15.03 49.49
CA LEU A 92 16.09 15.87 48.36
C LEU A 92 16.73 15.44 47.06
N ARG A 93 18.02 15.07 47.08
CA ARG A 93 18.76 14.53 45.93
C ARG A 93 18.10 13.23 45.41
N TRP A 94 17.74 12.29 46.29
CA TRP A 94 17.09 11.04 45.89
C TRP A 94 15.68 11.27 45.34
N LEU A 95 14.93 12.26 45.84
CA LEU A 95 13.65 12.66 45.29
C LEU A 95 13.74 13.24 43.89
N PHE A 96 14.76 14.09 43.66
CA PHE A 96 15.02 14.62 42.31
C PHE A 96 15.44 13.50 41.33
N ILE A 97 16.27 12.57 41.77
CA ILE A 97 16.66 11.42 40.94
C ILE A 97 15.43 10.54 40.62
N ALA A 98 14.59 10.27 41.61
CA ALA A 98 13.37 9.49 41.40
C ALA A 98 12.39 10.18 40.44
N LEU A 99 12.20 11.49 40.58
CA LEU A 99 11.38 12.29 39.68
C LEU A 99 11.95 12.29 38.26
N ALA A 100 13.25 12.50 38.10
CA ALA A 100 13.92 12.48 36.81
C ALA A 100 13.79 11.12 36.12
N LEU A 101 13.98 10.02 36.88
CA LEU A 101 13.81 8.66 36.37
C LEU A 101 12.35 8.36 36.00
N THR A 102 11.38 8.88 36.75
CA THR A 102 9.95 8.73 36.43
C THR A 102 9.59 9.48 35.14
N VAL A 103 10.06 10.71 34.99
CA VAL A 103 9.85 11.51 33.76
C VAL A 103 10.55 10.88 32.57
N PHE A 104 11.78 10.41 32.77
CA PHE A 104 12.52 9.70 31.73
C PHE A 104 11.83 8.40 31.34
N GLY A 105 11.43 7.57 32.30
CA GLY A 105 10.71 6.32 32.06
C GLY A 105 9.38 6.56 31.34
N PHE A 106 8.67 7.60 31.70
CA PHE A 106 7.43 8.02 31.02
C PHE A 106 7.70 8.40 29.55
N HIS A 107 8.75 9.19 29.29
CA HIS A 107 9.10 9.55 27.92
C HIS A 107 9.57 8.37 27.09
N VAL A 108 10.36 7.46 27.66
CA VAL A 108 10.78 6.21 27.00
C VAL A 108 9.58 5.32 26.71
N TYR A 109 8.65 5.17 27.66
CA TYR A 109 7.43 4.41 27.46
C TYR A 109 6.60 4.96 26.30
N TRP A 110 6.35 6.29 26.28
CA TRP A 110 5.60 6.91 25.20
C TRP A 110 6.33 6.88 23.85
N ALA A 111 7.63 7.14 23.82
CA ALA A 111 8.40 7.13 22.59
C ALA A 111 8.56 5.72 21.97
N ARG A 112 8.69 4.69 22.81
CA ARG A 112 9.00 3.34 22.34
C ARG A 112 7.79 2.41 22.22
N PHE A 113 6.85 2.49 23.14
CA PHE A 113 5.72 1.55 23.23
C PHE A 113 4.38 2.16 22.84
N ALA A 114 4.01 3.29 23.40
CA ALA A 114 2.70 3.88 23.15
C ALA A 114 2.57 4.41 21.71
N ALA A 115 3.65 4.96 21.15
CA ALA A 115 3.66 5.43 19.76
C ALA A 115 3.53 4.28 18.75
N GLN A 116 4.01 3.08 19.09
CA GLN A 116 3.96 1.90 18.21
C GLN A 116 2.67 1.09 18.33
N THR A 117 2.00 1.14 19.48
CA THR A 117 0.83 0.29 19.77
C THR A 117 -0.50 1.04 19.69
N ASN A 118 -0.50 2.37 19.74
CA ASN A 118 -1.73 3.17 19.73
C ASN A 118 -2.03 3.69 18.32
N GLU A 119 -2.95 3.03 17.60
CA GLU A 119 -3.36 3.39 16.23
C GLU A 119 -3.83 4.86 16.13
N ARG A 120 -4.54 5.35 17.14
CA ARG A 120 -5.02 6.74 17.15
C ARG A 120 -3.89 7.74 17.33
N PHE A 121 -2.88 7.40 18.13
CA PHE A 121 -1.68 8.23 18.27
C PHE A 121 -0.87 8.23 16.97
N GLN A 122 -0.75 7.09 16.31
CA GLN A 122 -0.11 6.99 14.98
C GLN A 122 -0.86 7.86 13.96
N GLN A 123 -2.19 7.76 13.88
CA GLN A 123 -3.00 8.59 13.00
C GLN A 123 -2.87 10.09 13.32
N LEU A 124 -2.87 10.48 14.60
CA LEU A 124 -2.68 11.87 15.01
C LEU A 124 -1.25 12.34 14.77
N SER A 125 -0.25 11.48 14.96
CA SER A 125 1.15 11.78 14.66
C SER A 125 1.35 11.98 13.15
N TYR A 126 0.65 11.24 12.31
CA TYR A 126 0.61 11.48 10.86
C TYR A 126 -0.02 12.84 10.49
N LYS A 127 -0.97 13.31 11.28
CA LYS A 127 -1.66 14.60 11.06
C LYS A 127 -0.96 15.79 11.75
N ASP A 128 0.02 15.54 12.61
CA ASP A 128 0.72 16.60 13.33
C ASP A 128 1.79 17.27 12.47
N LEU A 129 1.47 18.46 11.98
CA LEU A 129 2.35 19.28 11.14
C LEU A 129 3.71 19.62 11.81
N ARG A 130 3.81 19.54 13.15
CA ARG A 130 5.06 19.78 13.87
C ARG A 130 6.09 18.69 13.64
N ASN A 131 5.63 17.46 13.40
CA ASN A 131 6.50 16.33 13.03
C ASN A 131 7.02 16.44 11.59
N HIS A 132 6.45 17.35 10.79
CA HIS A 132 6.78 17.55 9.38
C HIS A 132 7.66 18.78 9.13
N ARG A 133 7.86 19.63 10.16
CA ARG A 133 8.87 20.68 10.09
C ARG A 133 10.25 20.02 10.22
N LEU A 134 10.76 19.60 9.08
CA LEU A 134 12.20 19.36 8.96
C LEU A 134 12.91 20.66 9.37
N SER A 135 13.88 20.52 10.26
CA SER A 135 14.80 21.64 10.47
C SER A 135 15.35 22.02 9.09
N GLU A 136 15.37 23.29 8.76
CA GLU A 136 15.84 23.83 7.47
C GLU A 136 17.28 23.37 7.08
N SER A 137 17.94 22.62 7.96
CA SER A 137 19.31 22.15 7.80
C SER A 137 19.48 20.84 7.01
N THR A 138 18.41 20.09 6.72
CA THR A 138 18.55 18.80 5.99
C THR A 138 17.67 18.75 4.77
N LEU A 139 18.18 19.24 3.63
CA LEU A 139 17.55 19.05 2.34
C LEU A 139 17.58 17.56 1.96
N ARG A 140 16.43 16.99 1.63
CA ARG A 140 16.32 15.62 1.10
C ARG A 140 17.02 15.54 -0.25
N GLY A 141 17.58 14.38 -0.60
CA GLY A 141 18.13 14.15 -1.95
C GLY A 141 17.06 14.33 -3.05
N TRP A 142 17.50 14.48 -4.26
CA TRP A 142 16.60 14.51 -5.41
C TRP A 142 16.08 13.10 -5.70
N ILE A 143 14.89 13.04 -6.28
CA ILE A 143 14.35 11.80 -6.83
C ILE A 143 14.47 11.90 -8.34
N LEU A 144 15.23 10.99 -8.94
CA LEU A 144 15.48 10.93 -10.37
C LEU A 144 14.66 9.79 -10.98
N ASP A 145 14.32 9.92 -12.25
CA ASP A 145 13.75 8.82 -13.03
C ASP A 145 14.80 7.75 -13.38
N ARG A 146 14.39 6.71 -14.09
CA ARG A 146 15.31 5.62 -14.47
C ARG A 146 16.49 6.05 -15.35
N THR A 147 16.43 7.19 -16.04
CA THR A 147 17.54 7.70 -16.83
C THR A 147 18.68 8.23 -15.96
N GLY A 148 18.38 8.63 -14.73
CA GLY A 148 19.33 9.23 -13.79
C GLY A 148 19.78 10.63 -14.21
N GLU A 149 19.14 11.24 -15.20
CA GLU A 149 19.46 12.58 -15.67
C GLU A 149 18.80 13.63 -14.78
N LEU A 150 19.57 14.64 -14.36
CA LEU A 150 19.07 15.71 -13.50
C LEU A 150 17.92 16.52 -14.12
N ARG A 151 17.90 16.65 -15.45
CA ARG A 151 16.80 17.32 -16.16
C ARG A 151 15.46 16.58 -16.05
N ASN A 152 15.50 15.27 -15.78
CA ASN A 152 14.36 14.38 -15.63
C ASN A 152 14.06 14.11 -14.14
N ALA A 153 14.50 15.04 -13.25
CA ALA A 153 14.22 14.93 -11.83
C ALA A 153 12.72 14.98 -11.57
N LEU A 154 12.24 14.03 -10.76
CA LEU A 154 10.83 13.87 -10.37
C LEU A 154 10.50 14.67 -9.11
N ALA A 155 11.49 14.86 -8.24
CA ALA A 155 11.41 15.73 -7.08
C ALA A 155 12.77 16.39 -6.85
N LEU A 156 12.78 17.70 -6.71
CA LEU A 156 13.99 18.53 -6.58
C LEU A 156 13.71 19.76 -5.70
N TYR A 157 14.72 20.60 -5.49
CA TYR A 157 14.53 21.87 -4.80
C TYR A 157 14.68 23.03 -5.76
N ARG A 158 13.78 24.00 -5.65
CA ARG A 158 13.84 25.28 -6.38
C ARG A 158 13.73 26.45 -5.40
N LYS A 159 14.23 27.61 -5.80
CA LYS A 159 13.98 28.87 -5.11
C LYS A 159 12.67 29.46 -5.63
N ASP A 160 11.78 29.83 -4.71
CA ASP A 160 10.59 30.63 -5.01
C ASP A 160 10.96 32.08 -5.38
N ALA A 161 9.97 32.89 -5.72
CA ALA A 161 10.15 34.31 -6.07
C ALA A 161 10.72 35.15 -4.90
N ASN A 162 10.58 34.68 -3.66
CA ASN A 162 11.05 35.32 -2.43
C ASN A 162 12.45 34.83 -2.02
N GLY A 163 13.02 33.85 -2.76
CA GLY A 163 14.32 33.27 -2.46
C GLY A 163 14.29 32.09 -1.47
N ASN A 164 13.10 31.66 -1.03
CA ASN A 164 12.95 30.48 -0.18
C ASN A 164 13.19 29.21 -0.98
N ILE A 165 13.75 28.18 -0.33
CA ILE A 165 13.98 26.87 -0.95
C ILE A 165 12.76 26.01 -0.72
N GLU A 166 12.11 25.59 -1.82
CA GLU A 166 10.91 24.75 -1.80
C GLU A 166 11.15 23.42 -2.51
N ARG A 167 10.50 22.36 -2.02
CA ARG A 167 10.44 21.07 -2.70
C ARG A 167 9.50 21.19 -3.91
N ASP A 168 10.03 20.94 -5.10
CA ASP A 168 9.27 21.01 -6.34
C ASP A 168 9.10 19.63 -6.96
N TYR A 169 7.94 19.42 -7.55
CA TYR A 169 7.54 18.20 -8.21
C TYR A 169 7.18 18.54 -9.67
N PRO A 170 8.11 18.41 -10.63
CA PRO A 170 7.87 18.84 -12.02
C PRO A 170 6.67 18.14 -12.67
N MET A 171 6.41 16.90 -12.30
CA MET A 171 5.29 16.11 -12.83
C MET A 171 4.12 16.00 -11.86
N ASP A 172 4.15 16.70 -10.76
CA ASP A 172 3.11 16.91 -9.73
C ASP A 172 2.05 15.79 -9.65
N VAL A 173 0.91 15.95 -10.34
CA VAL A 173 -0.24 15.02 -10.36
C VAL A 173 0.15 13.60 -10.77
N ALA A 174 1.13 13.44 -11.66
CA ALA A 174 1.55 12.14 -12.17
C ALA A 174 2.18 11.24 -11.09
N PHE A 175 2.69 11.84 -10.02
CA PHE A 175 3.39 11.14 -8.96
C PHE A 175 2.73 11.29 -7.58
N ALA A 176 1.59 11.98 -7.49
CA ALA A 176 0.97 12.30 -6.21
C ALA A 176 0.73 11.06 -5.34
N HIS A 177 0.08 10.03 -5.88
CA HIS A 177 -0.19 8.79 -5.14
C HIS A 177 1.08 7.97 -4.84
N LEU A 178 2.15 8.18 -5.58
CA LEU A 178 3.41 7.46 -5.37
C LEU A 178 4.28 8.17 -4.33
N PHE A 179 4.42 9.49 -4.45
CA PHE A 179 5.23 10.26 -3.51
C PHE A 179 4.51 10.48 -2.18
N GLY A 180 3.18 10.51 -2.22
CA GLY A 180 2.36 10.74 -1.05
C GLY A 180 2.36 12.20 -0.61
N SER A 181 1.55 12.50 0.39
CA SER A 181 1.49 13.81 1.01
C SER A 181 1.81 13.70 2.50
N ASP A 182 2.28 14.80 3.07
CA ASP A 182 2.52 14.89 4.51
C ASP A 182 1.22 14.82 5.34
N ARG A 183 0.06 14.92 4.70
CA ARG A 183 -1.27 14.89 5.33
C ARG A 183 -1.98 13.56 5.20
N GLY A 184 -1.61 12.73 4.22
CA GLY A 184 -2.24 11.45 3.91
C GLY A 184 -1.31 10.27 3.98
N ASP A 185 -1.43 9.38 2.97
CA ASP A 185 -0.57 8.21 2.88
C ASP A 185 0.90 8.63 2.75
N PRO A 186 1.76 8.07 3.59
CA PRO A 186 3.19 8.33 3.50
C PRO A 186 3.72 7.65 2.24
N GLY A 187 3.93 8.41 1.17
CA GLY A 187 4.49 7.89 -0.06
C GLY A 187 6.02 7.77 -0.02
N LEU A 188 6.61 7.62 -1.19
CA LEU A 188 8.04 7.42 -1.38
C LEU A 188 8.90 8.54 -0.79
N GLU A 189 8.42 9.79 -0.81
CA GLU A 189 9.16 10.91 -0.22
C GLU A 189 9.52 10.66 1.24
N ARG A 190 8.54 10.23 2.00
CA ARG A 190 8.73 9.93 3.41
C ARG A 190 9.54 8.67 3.64
N THR A 191 9.35 7.71 2.77
CA THR A 191 9.95 6.40 2.80
C THR A 191 11.45 6.41 2.50
N LEU A 192 11.83 7.08 1.40
CA LEU A 192 13.22 7.07 0.90
C LEU A 192 14.17 7.89 1.77
N PHE A 193 13.65 8.92 2.44
CA PHE A 193 14.48 9.85 3.21
C PHE A 193 14.42 9.64 4.73
N GLY A 194 13.88 8.49 5.17
CA GLY A 194 13.93 8.11 6.58
C GLY A 194 13.04 8.94 7.51
N ILE A 195 12.07 9.67 6.96
CA ILE A 195 11.05 10.36 7.76
C ILE A 195 10.05 9.30 8.20
N GLN A 196 10.48 8.38 9.04
CA GLN A 196 9.60 7.40 9.66
C GLN A 196 9.01 8.01 10.93
N SER A 197 7.68 8.02 11.01
CA SER A 197 7.02 8.30 12.28
C SER A 197 7.36 7.16 13.24
N GLY A 198 8.20 7.44 14.23
CA GLY A 198 8.52 6.52 15.31
C GLY A 198 9.98 6.08 15.46
N GLU A 199 10.87 6.29 14.51
CA GLU A 199 12.29 6.22 14.80
C GLU A 199 12.71 7.56 15.42
N VAL A 200 12.73 7.59 16.75
CA VAL A 200 13.50 8.61 17.47
C VAL A 200 14.94 8.43 16.96
N PRO A 201 15.59 9.47 16.41
CA PRO A 201 17.02 9.42 16.16
C PRO A 201 17.65 8.89 17.43
N GLU A 202 18.51 7.87 17.35
CA GLU A 202 19.17 7.38 18.55
C GLU A 202 19.73 8.61 19.26
N ALA A 203 19.20 8.92 20.43
CA ALA A 203 19.57 10.13 21.16
C ALA A 203 21.08 10.24 21.35
N LEU A 204 21.77 9.10 21.31
CA LEU A 204 23.21 8.98 21.36
C LEU A 204 23.90 9.46 20.06
N SER A 205 23.31 9.21 18.87
CA SER A 205 23.91 9.64 17.61
C SER A 205 23.82 11.15 17.42
N VAL A 206 22.73 11.77 17.93
CA VAL A 206 22.57 13.22 17.97
C VAL A 206 23.56 13.87 18.94
N VAL A 207 23.78 13.24 20.12
CA VAL A 207 24.72 13.74 21.14
C VAL A 207 26.17 13.56 20.71
N LEU A 208 26.47 12.50 19.96
CA LEU A 208 27.83 12.21 19.50
C LEU A 208 28.20 12.89 18.17
N GLY A 209 27.30 13.69 17.58
CA GLY A 209 27.57 14.41 16.34
C GLY A 209 27.84 13.48 15.14
N GLN A 210 27.46 12.20 15.24
CA GLN A 210 27.63 11.25 14.16
C GLN A 210 26.52 11.45 13.12
N ASP A 211 26.96 11.86 12.00
CA ASP A 211 26.36 12.10 10.69
C ASP A 211 24.94 11.57 10.42
N LEU A 212 23.93 12.19 11.01
CA LEU A 212 22.57 12.15 10.48
C LEU A 212 22.46 12.80 9.09
N GLN A 213 23.45 13.64 8.72
CA GLN A 213 23.48 14.38 7.45
C GLN A 213 23.76 13.50 6.24
N GLN A 214 24.43 12.35 6.35
CA GLN A 214 24.79 11.54 5.18
C GLN A 214 23.63 10.72 4.59
N LYS A 215 22.60 10.38 5.35
CA LYS A 215 21.44 9.65 4.81
C LYS A 215 20.42 10.54 4.10
N ALA A 216 20.29 11.79 4.52
CA ALA A 216 19.24 12.70 4.05
C ALA A 216 19.55 13.41 2.73
N THR A 217 20.80 13.40 2.26
CA THR A 217 21.25 14.18 1.10
C THR A 217 21.54 13.35 -0.14
N LYS A 218 21.38 12.01 -0.09
CA LYS A 218 21.71 11.16 -1.22
C LYS A 218 20.53 11.09 -2.21
N ASP A 219 20.82 11.43 -3.47
CA ASP A 219 19.84 11.28 -4.54
C ASP A 219 19.42 9.83 -4.74
N VAL A 220 18.15 9.63 -5.07
CA VAL A 220 17.55 8.32 -5.31
C VAL A 220 17.08 8.22 -6.75
N GLN A 221 17.52 7.19 -7.45
CA GLN A 221 17.09 6.88 -8.81
C GLN A 221 16.01 5.81 -8.78
N LEU A 222 14.85 6.12 -9.37
CA LEU A 222 13.73 5.19 -9.48
C LEU A 222 13.82 4.36 -10.77
N THR A 223 13.09 3.25 -10.80
CA THR A 223 12.91 2.41 -11.99
C THR A 223 11.89 2.98 -12.98
N ILE A 224 11.09 3.95 -12.56
CA ILE A 224 10.05 4.59 -13.36
C ILE A 224 10.67 5.45 -14.47
N HIS A 225 10.10 5.33 -15.68
CA HIS A 225 10.45 6.18 -16.81
C HIS A 225 9.48 7.36 -16.91
N HIS A 226 9.97 8.59 -16.79
CA HIS A 226 9.13 9.79 -16.71
C HIS A 226 8.20 9.96 -17.93
N GLU A 227 8.68 9.72 -19.16
CA GLU A 227 7.84 9.83 -20.35
C GLU A 227 6.80 8.71 -20.46
N LEU A 228 7.11 7.49 -19.99
CA LEU A 228 6.13 6.41 -19.93
C LEU A 228 5.06 6.75 -18.88
N GLN A 229 5.46 7.30 -17.74
CA GLN A 229 4.55 7.76 -16.69
C GLN A 229 3.63 8.86 -17.23
N GLN A 230 4.17 9.85 -17.96
CA GLN A 230 3.36 10.90 -18.60
C GLN A 230 2.37 10.31 -19.62
N ALA A 231 2.82 9.35 -20.43
CA ALA A 231 1.92 8.68 -21.38
C ALA A 231 0.76 7.95 -20.66
N ILE A 232 1.00 7.36 -19.48
CA ILE A 232 -0.08 6.76 -18.67
C ILE A 232 -1.08 7.83 -18.22
N VAL A 233 -0.59 8.97 -17.74
CA VAL A 233 -1.44 10.11 -17.33
C VAL A 233 -2.33 10.56 -18.49
N ASP A 234 -1.73 10.74 -19.67
CA ASP A 234 -2.44 11.20 -20.87
C ASP A 234 -3.51 10.21 -21.31
N GLN A 235 -3.24 8.90 -21.24
CA GLN A 235 -4.20 7.85 -21.59
C GLN A 235 -5.38 7.75 -20.61
N LEU A 236 -5.16 8.07 -19.33
CA LEU A 236 -6.20 8.06 -18.30
C LEU A 236 -6.92 9.40 -18.15
N LYS A 237 -6.55 10.43 -18.91
CA LYS A 237 -7.21 11.75 -18.82
C LYS A 237 -8.71 11.63 -19.05
N GLY A 238 -9.50 12.13 -18.07
CA GLY A 238 -10.97 12.06 -18.10
C GLY A 238 -11.57 10.67 -17.86
N LYS A 239 -10.78 9.71 -17.39
CA LYS A 239 -11.23 8.35 -17.06
C LYS A 239 -10.79 8.01 -15.64
N ASN A 240 -11.66 7.51 -14.81
CA ASN A 240 -11.30 6.95 -13.50
C ASN A 240 -10.71 5.55 -13.71
N GLY A 241 -9.61 5.26 -13.06
CA GLY A 241 -8.95 3.97 -13.20
C GLY A 241 -7.49 3.97 -12.79
N ALA A 242 -6.76 2.95 -13.22
CA ALA A 242 -5.33 2.84 -12.94
C ALA A 242 -4.60 2.02 -14.00
N VAL A 243 -3.32 2.30 -14.14
CA VAL A 243 -2.36 1.53 -14.93
C VAL A 243 -1.16 1.17 -14.05
N VAL A 244 -0.72 -0.08 -14.15
CA VAL A 244 0.54 -0.57 -13.56
C VAL A 244 1.34 -1.27 -14.63
N ILE A 245 2.61 -0.92 -14.78
CA ILE A 245 3.55 -1.52 -15.73
C ILE A 245 4.78 -2.01 -14.98
N LEU A 246 5.07 -3.29 -15.11
CA LEU A 246 6.21 -3.97 -14.50
C LEU A 246 7.13 -4.53 -15.58
N ASN A 247 8.43 -4.62 -15.30
CA ASN A 247 9.33 -5.47 -16.05
C ASN A 247 9.27 -6.88 -15.45
N PRO A 248 8.77 -7.89 -16.18
CA PRO A 248 8.60 -9.24 -15.65
C PRO A 248 9.92 -9.97 -15.36
N GLN A 249 11.05 -9.55 -15.97
CA GLN A 249 12.35 -10.20 -15.78
C GLN A 249 13.09 -9.68 -14.55
N THR A 250 12.83 -8.41 -14.15
CA THR A 250 13.61 -7.72 -13.11
C THR A 250 12.76 -7.32 -11.90
N GLY A 251 11.43 -7.33 -12.01
CA GLY A 251 10.53 -6.82 -10.99
C GLY A 251 10.45 -5.28 -10.91
N GLU A 252 11.09 -4.57 -11.84
CA GLU A 252 11.05 -3.11 -11.89
C GLU A 252 9.64 -2.57 -12.13
N VAL A 253 9.24 -1.57 -11.36
CA VAL A 253 8.05 -0.77 -11.65
C VAL A 253 8.44 0.30 -12.67
N LEU A 254 7.97 0.16 -13.91
CA LEU A 254 8.30 1.06 -15.02
C LEU A 254 7.39 2.28 -15.09
N GLY A 255 6.16 2.13 -14.59
CA GLY A 255 5.16 3.17 -14.49
C GLY A 255 3.96 2.71 -13.67
N MET A 256 3.36 3.64 -12.93
CA MET A 256 2.17 3.36 -12.12
C MET A 256 1.41 4.66 -11.87
N PHE A 257 0.13 4.69 -12.24
CA PHE A 257 -0.70 5.86 -12.05
C PHE A 257 -2.13 5.49 -11.69
N SER A 258 -2.73 6.30 -10.83
CA SER A 258 -4.11 6.23 -10.38
C SER A 258 -4.82 7.54 -10.74
N ASN A 259 -5.98 7.46 -11.39
CA ASN A 259 -6.81 8.61 -11.73
C ASN A 259 -8.24 8.41 -11.20
N PRO A 260 -8.91 9.42 -10.61
CA PRO A 260 -8.42 10.78 -10.37
C PRO A 260 -7.21 10.83 -9.44
N SER A 261 -6.41 11.86 -9.64
CA SER A 261 -5.25 12.16 -8.81
C SER A 261 -5.38 13.60 -8.27
N TYR A 262 -4.40 14.03 -7.53
CA TYR A 262 -4.37 15.35 -6.89
C TYR A 262 -3.02 16.03 -7.09
N SER A 263 -2.94 17.33 -6.86
CA SER A 263 -1.69 18.08 -6.91
C SER A 263 -0.97 18.04 -5.56
N LEU A 264 0.30 17.62 -5.57
CA LEU A 264 1.17 17.65 -4.38
C LEU A 264 1.37 19.09 -3.85
N LYS A 265 1.31 20.08 -4.73
CA LYS A 265 1.42 21.50 -4.37
C LYS A 265 0.14 22.00 -3.71
N GLU A 266 -1.02 21.69 -4.28
CA GLU A 266 -2.30 22.14 -3.75
C GLU A 266 -2.65 21.54 -2.38
N VAL A 267 -2.27 20.28 -2.12
CA VAL A 267 -2.56 19.62 -0.84
C VAL A 267 -1.73 20.14 0.32
N GLN A 268 -0.79 21.05 0.10
CA GLN A 268 -0.16 21.82 1.17
C GLN A 268 -1.17 22.76 1.86
N ASP A 269 -2.21 23.19 1.14
CA ASP A 269 -3.36 23.87 1.72
C ASP A 269 -4.30 22.88 2.43
N ALA A 270 -4.57 23.12 3.71
CA ALA A 270 -5.46 22.28 4.51
C ALA A 270 -6.90 22.27 3.98
N THR A 271 -7.37 23.40 3.44
CA THR A 271 -8.70 23.53 2.88
C THR A 271 -8.86 22.64 1.66
N ARG A 272 -7.84 22.61 0.80
CA ARG A 272 -7.83 21.76 -0.40
C ARG A 272 -7.84 20.28 -0.02
N TRP A 273 -7.03 19.90 0.98
CA TRP A 273 -7.03 18.53 1.48
C TRP A 273 -8.41 18.08 1.95
N ILE A 274 -9.07 18.91 2.78
CA ILE A 274 -10.43 18.60 3.29
C ILE A 274 -11.43 18.42 2.15
N GLN A 275 -11.35 19.24 1.09
CA GLN A 275 -12.21 19.10 -0.09
C GLN A 275 -11.98 17.77 -0.81
N LEU A 276 -10.72 17.34 -0.98
CA LEU A 276 -10.39 16.07 -1.62
C LEU A 276 -10.80 14.88 -0.75
N GLU A 277 -10.69 14.99 0.57
CA GLU A 277 -11.10 13.94 1.52
C GLU A 277 -12.64 13.79 1.55
N ALA A 278 -13.37 14.88 1.36
CA ALA A 278 -14.83 14.89 1.31
C ALA A 278 -15.41 14.39 -0.01
N ASP A 279 -14.62 14.25 -1.07
CA ASP A 279 -15.09 13.76 -2.37
C ASP A 279 -15.29 12.24 -2.34
N GLU A 280 -16.47 11.82 -1.89
CA GLU A 280 -16.84 10.40 -1.82
C GLU A 280 -17.14 9.79 -3.21
N ARG A 281 -17.42 10.60 -4.21
CA ARG A 281 -17.76 10.15 -5.55
C ARG A 281 -16.51 9.72 -6.33
N ASP A 282 -15.57 10.65 -6.47
CA ASP A 282 -14.39 10.44 -7.31
C ASP A 282 -13.18 9.94 -6.52
N LYS A 283 -13.17 10.15 -5.20
CA LYS A 283 -12.16 9.66 -4.24
C LYS A 283 -10.73 9.88 -4.73
N PRO A 284 -10.33 11.13 -5.01
CA PRO A 284 -9.05 11.43 -5.64
C PRO A 284 -7.83 11.05 -4.77
N LEU A 285 -8.00 10.92 -3.45
CA LEU A 285 -6.92 10.49 -2.54
C LEU A 285 -6.69 8.98 -2.54
N VAL A 286 -7.58 8.18 -3.16
CA VAL A 286 -7.44 6.73 -3.22
C VAL A 286 -6.43 6.34 -4.29
N ASN A 287 -5.33 5.71 -3.88
CA ASN A 287 -4.43 5.06 -4.83
C ASN A 287 -5.08 3.79 -5.39
N ARG A 288 -5.77 3.92 -6.53
CA ARG A 288 -6.50 2.83 -7.19
C ARG A 288 -5.57 1.70 -7.63
N ALA A 289 -4.33 2.02 -7.95
CA ALA A 289 -3.37 1.02 -8.39
C ALA A 289 -3.03 -0.01 -7.29
N LEU A 290 -2.95 0.46 -6.04
CA LEU A 290 -2.48 -0.34 -4.92
C LEU A 290 -3.57 -0.69 -3.90
N HIS A 291 -4.56 0.20 -3.69
CA HIS A 291 -5.45 0.13 -2.53
C HIS A 291 -6.93 -0.07 -2.90
N GLN A 292 -7.29 0.03 -4.18
CA GLN A 292 -8.67 -0.20 -4.60
C GLN A 292 -8.82 -1.62 -5.13
N TYR A 293 -9.73 -2.37 -4.51
CA TYR A 293 -10.11 -3.71 -4.98
C TYR A 293 -11.23 -3.63 -6.01
N TYR A 294 -11.07 -4.43 -7.04
CA TYR A 294 -12.03 -4.53 -8.13
C TYR A 294 -12.40 -5.98 -8.40
N ILE A 295 -13.62 -6.20 -8.82
CA ILE A 295 -14.03 -7.47 -9.43
C ILE A 295 -13.19 -7.65 -10.70
N PRO A 296 -12.45 -8.78 -10.85
CA PRO A 296 -11.50 -8.93 -11.95
C PRO A 296 -12.15 -9.21 -13.31
N GLY A 297 -13.39 -9.71 -13.33
CA GLY A 297 -14.00 -10.20 -14.54
C GLY A 297 -13.14 -11.28 -15.22
N SER A 298 -13.23 -11.37 -16.52
CA SER A 298 -12.53 -12.40 -17.31
C SER A 298 -10.99 -12.35 -17.22
N THR A 299 -10.37 -11.35 -16.58
CA THR A 299 -8.93 -11.36 -16.31
C THR A 299 -8.55 -12.40 -15.25
N PHE A 300 -9.48 -12.80 -14.36
CA PHE A 300 -9.30 -13.89 -13.42
C PHE A 300 -9.04 -15.26 -14.11
N LYS A 301 -9.51 -15.44 -15.32
CA LYS A 301 -9.25 -16.65 -16.13
C LYS A 301 -7.74 -16.90 -16.33
N THR A 302 -6.92 -15.85 -16.24
CA THR A 302 -5.46 -15.95 -16.26
C THR A 302 -4.94 -16.73 -15.04
N LEU A 303 -5.49 -16.47 -13.85
CA LEU A 303 -5.17 -17.26 -12.65
C LEU A 303 -5.67 -18.69 -12.77
N MET A 304 -6.87 -18.88 -13.32
CA MET A 304 -7.44 -20.20 -13.55
C MET A 304 -6.58 -21.03 -14.51
N MET A 305 -6.01 -20.40 -15.54
CA MET A 305 -5.09 -21.04 -16.48
C MET A 305 -3.80 -21.50 -15.75
N ILE A 306 -3.22 -20.67 -14.89
CA ILE A 306 -2.08 -21.07 -14.04
C ILE A 306 -2.46 -22.25 -13.15
N ALA A 307 -3.61 -22.18 -12.46
CA ALA A 307 -4.07 -23.25 -11.57
C ALA A 307 -4.29 -24.58 -12.30
N ALA A 308 -4.88 -24.54 -13.52
CA ALA A 308 -5.12 -25.74 -14.33
C ALA A 308 -3.82 -26.43 -14.77
N HIS A 309 -2.83 -25.67 -15.24
CA HIS A 309 -1.52 -26.21 -15.64
C HIS A 309 -0.74 -26.75 -14.44
N ARG A 310 -0.78 -26.06 -13.29
CA ARG A 310 -0.15 -26.57 -12.06
C ARG A 310 -0.80 -27.85 -11.54
N ALA A 311 -2.11 -27.98 -11.73
CA ALA A 311 -2.86 -29.17 -11.34
C ALA A 311 -2.78 -30.31 -12.37
N GLY A 312 -2.15 -30.11 -13.55
CA GLY A 312 -2.06 -31.11 -14.61
C GLY A 312 -3.40 -31.45 -15.27
N ILE A 313 -4.36 -30.53 -15.28
CA ILE A 313 -5.69 -30.72 -15.86
C ILE A 313 -6.00 -29.75 -17.01
N GLN A 314 -4.98 -29.11 -17.57
CA GLN A 314 -5.09 -28.16 -18.68
C GLN A 314 -5.69 -28.73 -19.95
N ASP A 315 -5.55 -30.04 -20.15
CA ASP A 315 -6.05 -30.74 -21.36
C ASP A 315 -7.53 -31.15 -21.25
N THR A 316 -8.22 -30.67 -20.17
CA THR A 316 -9.65 -30.94 -20.01
C THR A 316 -10.46 -30.15 -21.01
N GLU A 317 -11.32 -30.83 -21.75
CA GLU A 317 -12.33 -30.21 -22.60
C GLU A 317 -13.67 -30.10 -21.88
N PHE A 318 -14.39 -29.02 -22.14
CA PHE A 318 -15.74 -28.78 -21.62
C PHE A 318 -16.66 -28.30 -22.72
N LEU A 319 -17.94 -28.64 -22.57
CA LEU A 319 -19.00 -28.19 -23.49
C LEU A 319 -19.50 -26.80 -23.10
N CYS A 320 -19.46 -25.86 -24.05
CA CYS A 320 -20.18 -24.61 -24.02
C CYS A 320 -21.44 -24.73 -24.86
N SER A 321 -22.61 -24.63 -24.25
CA SER A 321 -23.90 -24.89 -24.90
C SER A 321 -24.91 -23.77 -24.66
N GLY A 322 -25.97 -23.73 -25.50
CA GLY A 322 -27.07 -22.75 -25.33
C GLY A 322 -27.91 -22.96 -24.06
N GLY A 323 -27.78 -24.13 -23.42
CA GLY A 323 -28.41 -24.38 -22.11
C GLY A 323 -27.69 -23.74 -20.93
N GLY A 324 -26.46 -23.25 -21.14
CA GLY A 324 -25.61 -22.73 -20.08
C GLY A 324 -25.02 -23.84 -19.19
N PHE A 325 -24.13 -23.46 -18.28
CA PHE A 325 -23.58 -24.36 -17.27
C PHE A 325 -24.30 -24.24 -15.94
N ILE A 326 -24.89 -25.33 -15.45
CA ILE A 326 -25.55 -25.41 -14.15
C ILE A 326 -24.58 -26.07 -13.14
N ALA A 327 -24.00 -25.27 -12.26
CA ALA A 327 -22.96 -25.73 -11.35
C ALA A 327 -23.46 -26.67 -10.23
N MET A 328 -24.75 -26.57 -9.88
CA MET A 328 -25.43 -27.39 -8.88
C MET A 328 -26.94 -27.38 -9.11
N PRO A 329 -27.70 -28.38 -8.61
CA PRO A 329 -29.14 -28.41 -8.73
C PRO A 329 -29.79 -27.14 -8.18
N GLY A 330 -30.69 -26.53 -8.96
CA GLY A 330 -31.40 -25.30 -8.59
C GLY A 330 -30.61 -24.00 -8.79
N ALA A 331 -29.35 -24.06 -9.19
CA ALA A 331 -28.58 -22.88 -9.54
C ALA A 331 -29.01 -22.30 -10.90
N LYS A 332 -28.84 -20.98 -11.06
CA LYS A 332 -29.03 -20.31 -12.34
C LYS A 332 -27.97 -20.80 -13.35
N PRO A 333 -28.35 -21.01 -14.62
CA PRO A 333 -27.39 -21.34 -15.64
C PRO A 333 -26.43 -20.16 -15.90
N ILE A 334 -25.15 -20.47 -16.10
CA ILE A 334 -24.09 -19.53 -16.45
C ILE A 334 -23.93 -19.56 -17.97
N PHE A 335 -23.99 -18.39 -18.60
CA PHE A 335 -23.84 -18.18 -20.02
C PHE A 335 -22.60 -17.33 -20.33
N ASP A 336 -22.18 -17.33 -21.59
CA ASP A 336 -21.25 -16.33 -22.12
C ASP A 336 -21.93 -14.96 -22.32
N ASP A 337 -21.16 -13.91 -22.66
CA ASP A 337 -21.68 -12.53 -22.69
C ASP A 337 -22.86 -12.32 -23.64
N GLY A 338 -22.92 -13.06 -24.75
CA GLY A 338 -24.04 -13.05 -25.71
C GLY A 338 -25.27 -13.87 -25.25
N GLY A 339 -25.23 -14.44 -24.05
CA GLY A 339 -26.31 -15.23 -23.49
C GLY A 339 -26.47 -16.61 -24.15
N PRO A 340 -27.69 -17.18 -24.17
CA PRO A 340 -27.94 -18.52 -24.73
C PRO A 340 -27.59 -18.68 -26.22
N GLY A 341 -27.47 -17.57 -26.94
CA GLY A 341 -27.11 -17.56 -28.36
C GLY A 341 -25.62 -17.70 -28.65
N GLU A 342 -24.77 -17.47 -27.65
CA GLU A 342 -23.32 -17.58 -27.78
C GLU A 342 -22.86 -18.99 -27.38
N VAL A 343 -22.59 -19.82 -28.37
CA VAL A 343 -22.25 -21.25 -28.20
C VAL A 343 -20.92 -21.55 -28.89
N HIS A 344 -19.96 -22.07 -28.15
CA HIS A 344 -18.63 -22.40 -28.65
C HIS A 344 -18.43 -23.91 -28.90
N GLY A 345 -19.33 -24.76 -28.44
CA GLY A 345 -19.20 -26.23 -28.54
C GLY A 345 -18.18 -26.82 -27.55
N MET A 346 -17.53 -27.93 -27.96
CA MET A 346 -16.44 -28.49 -27.16
C MET A 346 -15.19 -27.64 -27.27
N LEU A 347 -14.61 -27.25 -26.11
CA LEU A 347 -13.46 -26.35 -26.01
C LEU A 347 -12.37 -26.96 -25.14
N GLY A 348 -11.11 -26.83 -25.59
CA GLY A 348 -9.92 -26.87 -24.74
C GLY A 348 -9.59 -25.46 -24.20
N ILE A 349 -8.62 -25.41 -23.29
CA ILE A 349 -8.25 -24.18 -22.56
C ILE A 349 -7.79 -23.04 -23.48
N ASP A 350 -7.10 -23.35 -24.59
CA ASP A 350 -6.56 -22.38 -25.55
C ASP A 350 -7.68 -21.54 -26.16
N ARG A 351 -8.60 -22.21 -26.84
CA ARG A 351 -9.71 -21.54 -27.50
C ARG A 351 -10.66 -20.91 -26.48
N ALA A 352 -10.88 -21.59 -25.34
CA ALA A 352 -11.69 -21.02 -24.26
C ALA A 352 -11.13 -19.70 -23.71
N TYR A 353 -9.79 -19.57 -23.66
CA TYR A 353 -9.11 -18.34 -23.23
C TYR A 353 -9.17 -17.26 -24.32
N GLU A 354 -8.96 -17.63 -25.58
CA GLU A 354 -9.03 -16.75 -26.76
C GLU A 354 -10.40 -16.06 -26.87
N VAL A 355 -11.49 -16.86 -26.88
CA VAL A 355 -12.87 -16.35 -26.97
C VAL A 355 -13.43 -15.90 -25.63
N SER A 356 -12.68 -16.10 -24.55
CA SER A 356 -13.07 -15.72 -23.18
C SER A 356 -14.33 -16.45 -22.67
N CYS A 357 -14.49 -17.77 -22.94
CA CYS A 357 -15.67 -18.55 -22.58
C CYS A 357 -15.91 -18.63 -21.06
N ASN A 358 -17.03 -18.14 -20.58
CA ASN A 358 -17.42 -18.18 -19.15
C ASN A 358 -17.77 -19.60 -18.72
N GLN A 359 -18.53 -20.34 -19.55
CA GLN A 359 -18.96 -21.69 -19.23
C GLN A 359 -17.78 -22.64 -19.05
N TYR A 360 -16.73 -22.52 -19.90
CA TYR A 360 -15.51 -23.32 -19.76
C TYR A 360 -14.84 -23.07 -18.40
N PHE A 361 -14.56 -21.80 -18.07
CA PHE A 361 -13.81 -21.48 -16.86
C PHE A 361 -14.63 -21.70 -15.58
N SER A 362 -15.95 -21.62 -15.63
CA SER A 362 -16.83 -22.04 -14.55
C SER A 362 -16.71 -23.53 -14.26
N GLN A 363 -16.72 -24.38 -15.30
CA GLN A 363 -16.54 -25.82 -15.17
C GLN A 363 -15.13 -26.17 -14.69
N MET A 364 -14.11 -25.46 -15.20
CA MET A 364 -12.72 -25.60 -14.75
C MET A 364 -12.57 -25.27 -13.26
N ALA A 365 -13.21 -24.20 -12.77
CA ALA A 365 -13.15 -23.83 -11.37
C ALA A 365 -13.77 -24.89 -10.45
N VAL A 366 -14.93 -25.42 -10.82
CA VAL A 366 -15.57 -26.51 -10.08
C VAL A 366 -14.70 -27.77 -10.06
N LYS A 367 -14.01 -28.07 -11.18
CA LYS A 367 -13.09 -29.22 -11.28
C LYS A 367 -11.81 -29.02 -10.47
N LEU A 368 -11.25 -27.81 -10.44
CA LEU A 368 -10.07 -27.47 -9.65
C LEU A 368 -10.34 -27.55 -8.15
N GLY A 369 -11.48 -27.02 -7.75
CA GLY A 369 -11.82 -26.80 -6.34
C GLY A 369 -11.11 -25.57 -5.74
N PRO A 370 -11.56 -25.09 -4.57
CA PRO A 370 -11.10 -23.84 -4.00
C PRO A 370 -9.62 -23.87 -3.57
N ASP A 371 -9.12 -25.02 -3.11
CA ASP A 371 -7.77 -25.12 -2.56
C ASP A 371 -6.68 -24.93 -3.61
N ARG A 372 -6.84 -25.54 -4.81
CA ARG A 372 -5.88 -25.36 -5.92
C ARG A 372 -5.89 -23.94 -6.45
N ILE A 373 -7.06 -23.29 -6.45
CA ILE A 373 -7.17 -21.89 -6.87
C ILE A 373 -6.47 -21.00 -5.84
N ARG A 374 -6.67 -21.22 -4.53
CA ARG A 374 -5.98 -20.51 -3.45
C ARG A 374 -4.48 -20.69 -3.51
N GLU A 375 -4.01 -21.93 -3.73
CA GLU A 375 -2.58 -22.22 -3.85
C GLU A 375 -1.97 -21.43 -5.01
N ALA A 376 -2.60 -21.45 -6.18
CA ALA A 376 -2.14 -20.68 -7.33
C ALA A 376 -2.14 -19.18 -7.05
N ALA A 377 -3.19 -18.65 -6.41
CA ALA A 377 -3.28 -17.26 -6.02
C ALA A 377 -2.14 -16.85 -5.07
N LYS A 378 -1.88 -17.65 -4.04
CA LYS A 378 -0.81 -17.40 -3.07
C LYS A 378 0.57 -17.37 -3.73
N LEU A 379 0.82 -18.26 -4.69
CA LEU A 379 2.10 -18.33 -5.40
C LEU A 379 2.36 -17.12 -6.29
N VAL A 380 1.33 -16.55 -6.90
CA VAL A 380 1.44 -15.32 -7.70
C VAL A 380 1.35 -14.06 -6.84
N GLY A 381 1.47 -14.22 -5.53
CA GLY A 381 1.49 -13.10 -4.61
C GLY A 381 0.11 -12.54 -4.27
N ILE A 382 -0.93 -13.31 -4.47
CA ILE A 382 -2.28 -12.95 -4.10
C ILE A 382 -2.61 -13.71 -2.83
N GLY A 383 -2.60 -13.03 -1.65
CA GLY A 383 -2.89 -13.64 -0.36
C GLY A 383 -4.34 -14.12 -0.30
N ALA A 384 -4.57 -15.34 0.16
CA ALA A 384 -5.88 -15.84 0.49
C ALA A 384 -6.06 -15.79 2.01
N TYR A 385 -7.19 -15.28 2.49
CA TYR A 385 -7.53 -15.36 3.91
C TYR A 385 -7.93 -16.78 4.27
N ASP A 386 -7.20 -17.36 5.20
CA ASP A 386 -7.45 -18.73 5.64
C ASP A 386 -8.47 -18.81 6.78
N THR A 387 -8.87 -17.68 7.40
CA THR A 387 -9.78 -17.67 8.55
C THR A 387 -11.03 -16.81 8.34
N PRO A 388 -12.22 -17.27 8.79
CA PRO A 388 -13.45 -16.49 8.74
C PRO A 388 -13.38 -15.17 9.52
N ALA A 389 -12.56 -15.08 10.56
CA ALA A 389 -12.36 -13.87 11.35
C ALA A 389 -11.69 -12.75 10.57
N GLU A 390 -10.74 -13.07 9.68
CA GLU A 390 -10.08 -12.10 8.82
C GLU A 390 -11.01 -11.62 7.70
N THR A 391 -11.94 -12.46 7.26
CA THR A 391 -12.92 -12.12 6.24
C THR A 391 -14.10 -11.29 6.75
N THR A 392 -14.51 -11.48 8.01
CA THR A 392 -15.67 -10.78 8.60
C THR A 392 -15.33 -9.43 9.18
N GLN A 393 -14.08 -9.15 9.51
CA GLN A 393 -13.69 -7.87 10.10
C GLN A 393 -13.52 -6.73 9.09
N GLY A 394 -13.78 -6.97 7.79
CA GLY A 394 -13.77 -5.91 6.79
C GLY A 394 -12.46 -5.10 6.79
N ARG A 395 -11.34 -5.73 7.17
CA ARG A 395 -10.05 -5.04 7.21
C ARG A 395 -9.71 -4.57 5.80
N THR A 396 -9.74 -3.27 5.64
CA THR A 396 -9.24 -2.63 4.43
C THR A 396 -7.71 -2.76 4.39
N LEU A 397 -7.13 -2.73 3.20
CA LEU A 397 -5.66 -2.67 3.05
C LEU A 397 -4.96 -1.66 3.97
N PRO A 398 -5.51 -0.46 4.21
CA PRO A 398 -4.93 0.45 5.20
C PRO A 398 -4.80 -0.14 6.60
N GLN A 399 -5.68 -1.03 7.01
CA GLN A 399 -5.64 -1.65 8.34
C GLN A 399 -4.60 -2.78 8.43
N ILE A 400 -4.43 -3.55 7.34
CA ILE A 400 -3.35 -4.53 7.23
C ILE A 400 -2.01 -3.81 7.08
N TRP A 401 -1.98 -2.73 6.33
CA TRP A 401 -0.87 -1.83 6.14
C TRP A 401 -0.38 -1.17 7.44
N ASN A 402 -1.31 -0.75 8.32
CA ASN A 402 -0.99 -0.16 9.61
C ASN A 402 -0.52 -1.18 10.67
N ALA A 403 -0.84 -2.46 10.49
CA ALA A 403 -0.46 -3.51 11.43
C ALA A 403 0.98 -4.01 11.25
N SER A 404 1.65 -3.68 10.14
CA SER A 404 3.03 -4.06 9.91
C SER A 404 3.97 -2.88 10.09
N SER A 405 5.09 -3.08 10.80
CA SER A 405 6.02 -2.04 11.27
C SER A 405 6.86 -1.34 10.20
N ASP A 406 6.77 -1.77 8.95
CA ASP A 406 7.64 -1.29 7.88
C ASP A 406 6.83 -0.75 6.69
N ALA A 407 6.31 0.48 6.85
CA ALA A 407 5.53 1.18 5.83
C ALA A 407 6.28 1.31 4.50
N VAL A 408 7.60 1.31 4.56
CA VAL A 408 8.50 1.44 3.42
C VAL A 408 8.63 0.16 2.61
N LYS A 409 8.86 -0.95 3.28
CA LYS A 409 8.88 -2.26 2.60
C LYS A 409 7.56 -2.52 1.93
N ARG A 410 6.49 -1.95 2.45
CA ARG A 410 5.14 -2.09 1.94
C ARG A 410 4.84 -1.23 0.74
N ALA A 411 5.27 0.02 0.72
CA ALA A 411 5.13 0.88 -0.45
C ALA A 411 6.03 0.43 -1.60
N LEU A 412 7.19 -0.13 -1.30
CA LEU A 412 8.20 -0.54 -2.28
C LEU A 412 8.20 -2.03 -2.60
N ALA A 413 7.71 -2.86 -1.70
CA ALA A 413 7.46 -4.27 -1.91
C ALA A 413 5.96 -4.54 -1.69
N PRO A 414 5.11 -4.11 -2.62
CA PRO A 414 3.67 -4.32 -2.51
C PRO A 414 3.30 -5.80 -2.44
N THR A 415 4.27 -6.69 -2.63
CA THR A 415 4.10 -8.11 -2.66
C THR A 415 3.55 -8.73 -1.38
N GLU A 416 3.90 -8.27 -0.18
CA GLU A 416 3.37 -8.86 1.06
C GLU A 416 2.12 -8.17 1.60
N ALA A 417 2.03 -6.85 1.45
CA ALA A 417 0.94 -6.07 2.02
C ALA A 417 -0.23 -5.80 1.05
N THR A 418 0.02 -5.85 -0.26
CA THR A 418 -1.00 -5.66 -1.30
C THR A 418 -1.56 -6.98 -1.84
N MET A 419 -1.05 -8.09 -1.36
CA MET A 419 -1.43 -9.45 -1.76
C MET A 419 -2.67 -9.98 -1.07
N VAL A 420 -3.44 -9.12 -0.46
CA VAL A 420 -4.65 -9.55 0.18
C VAL A 420 -5.70 -9.79 -0.87
N THR A 421 -5.94 -11.05 -1.18
CA THR A 421 -7.18 -11.37 -1.89
C THR A 421 -8.33 -11.33 -0.94
N GLY A 422 -9.42 -10.83 -1.48
CA GLY A 422 -10.72 -11.17 -0.96
C GLY A 422 -10.88 -12.70 -0.87
N LYS A 423 -11.48 -13.10 0.02
CA LYS A 423 -12.42 -14.09 0.54
C LYS A 423 -12.68 -15.36 -0.32
N LEU A 424 -11.71 -16.12 -0.73
CA LEU A 424 -11.99 -17.53 -1.00
C LEU A 424 -12.18 -18.26 0.34
N GLY A 425 -13.35 -18.05 0.99
CA GLY A 425 -13.69 -18.65 2.27
C GLY A 425 -13.92 -20.17 2.21
N PRO A 426 -13.94 -20.87 3.35
CA PRO A 426 -14.13 -22.32 3.40
C PRO A 426 -15.51 -22.81 2.94
N ASN A 427 -16.51 -21.95 2.84
CA ASN A 427 -17.92 -22.28 2.62
C ASN A 427 -18.43 -21.94 1.22
N PHE A 428 -17.60 -22.07 0.18
CA PHE A 428 -18.06 -21.88 -1.19
C PHE A 428 -18.98 -23.01 -1.66
N THR A 429 -20.15 -22.64 -2.15
CA THR A 429 -20.96 -23.54 -2.97
C THR A 429 -20.28 -23.77 -4.32
N LYS A 430 -20.64 -24.83 -5.02
CA LYS A 430 -20.15 -25.05 -6.40
C LYS A 430 -20.54 -23.90 -7.34
N PHE A 431 -21.67 -23.21 -7.07
CA PHE A 431 -22.12 -22.08 -7.84
C PHE A 431 -21.22 -20.84 -7.59
N ASP A 432 -20.89 -20.53 -6.32
CA ASP A 432 -19.97 -19.45 -6.00
C ASP A 432 -18.59 -19.68 -6.65
N LEU A 433 -18.09 -20.91 -6.57
CA LEU A 433 -16.83 -21.27 -7.19
C LEU A 433 -16.87 -21.16 -8.72
N ALA A 434 -17.99 -21.51 -9.36
CA ALA A 434 -18.20 -21.33 -10.78
C ALA A 434 -18.20 -19.84 -11.18
N LEU A 435 -18.81 -18.96 -10.37
CA LEU A 435 -18.77 -17.52 -10.57
C LEU A 435 -17.35 -16.95 -10.44
N GLU A 436 -16.58 -17.43 -9.45
CA GLU A 436 -15.17 -17.06 -9.31
C GLU A 436 -14.34 -17.49 -10.53
N GLY A 437 -14.63 -18.65 -11.11
CA GLY A 437 -13.89 -19.19 -12.25
C GLY A 437 -13.79 -18.25 -13.46
N TYR A 438 -14.79 -17.42 -13.68
CA TYR A 438 -14.74 -16.40 -14.74
C TYR A 438 -14.68 -14.96 -14.20
N GLY A 439 -14.44 -14.82 -12.88
CA GLY A 439 -14.11 -13.55 -12.22
C GLY A 439 -15.30 -12.65 -11.91
N GLN A 440 -16.52 -13.17 -11.84
CA GLN A 440 -17.71 -12.43 -11.41
C GLN A 440 -18.10 -12.70 -9.96
N GLY A 441 -17.32 -13.48 -9.24
CA GLY A 441 -17.46 -13.66 -7.81
C GLY A 441 -16.94 -12.45 -7.03
N TYR A 442 -17.50 -12.22 -5.85
CA TYR A 442 -17.06 -11.12 -4.98
C TYR A 442 -15.81 -11.47 -4.15
N ALA A 443 -15.41 -12.72 -4.15
CA ALA A 443 -14.31 -13.21 -3.33
C ALA A 443 -12.93 -12.95 -3.96
N GLY A 444 -12.82 -13.02 -5.28
CA GLY A 444 -11.56 -12.84 -6.02
C GLY A 444 -11.23 -11.40 -6.38
N GLN A 445 -11.66 -10.40 -5.60
CA GLN A 445 -11.34 -9.00 -5.90
C GLN A 445 -9.83 -8.75 -5.83
N MET A 446 -9.31 -7.98 -6.78
CA MET A 446 -7.88 -7.71 -6.95
C MET A 446 -7.59 -6.24 -7.22
N THR A 447 -6.42 -5.80 -6.79
CA THR A 447 -5.89 -4.49 -7.20
C THR A 447 -5.27 -4.56 -8.60
N PRO A 448 -5.16 -3.45 -9.33
CA PRO A 448 -4.43 -3.40 -10.59
C PRO A 448 -2.98 -3.87 -10.45
N PHE A 449 -2.36 -3.61 -9.31
CA PHE A 449 -1.01 -4.08 -9.05
C PHE A 449 -0.94 -5.63 -8.97
N GLN A 450 -1.86 -6.27 -8.28
CA GLN A 450 -1.95 -7.73 -8.22
C GLN A 450 -2.18 -8.35 -9.60
N MET A 451 -3.02 -7.70 -10.41
CA MET A 451 -3.22 -8.12 -11.79
C MET A 451 -1.96 -7.97 -12.65
N ALA A 452 -1.16 -6.92 -12.42
CA ALA A 452 0.13 -6.78 -13.10
C ALA A 452 1.13 -7.86 -12.68
N LEU A 453 1.14 -8.27 -11.39
CA LEU A 453 1.96 -9.41 -10.90
C LEU A 453 1.57 -10.71 -11.58
N LEU A 454 0.27 -10.95 -11.79
CA LEU A 454 -0.22 -12.13 -12.50
C LEU A 454 0.30 -12.18 -13.95
N ALA A 455 0.20 -11.04 -14.66
CA ALA A 455 0.76 -10.92 -16.00
C ALA A 455 2.29 -11.04 -16.01
N ALA A 456 2.98 -10.46 -15.00
CA ALA A 456 4.43 -10.53 -14.87
C ALA A 456 4.94 -11.96 -14.63
N THR A 457 4.22 -12.75 -13.85
CA THR A 457 4.56 -14.16 -13.62
C THR A 457 4.60 -14.97 -14.92
N ILE A 458 3.59 -14.78 -15.78
CA ILE A 458 3.56 -15.45 -17.10
C ILE A 458 4.60 -14.85 -18.05
N GLY A 459 4.78 -13.53 -17.98
CA GLY A 459 5.77 -12.80 -18.76
C GLY A 459 7.23 -13.12 -18.41
N ASN A 460 7.50 -13.62 -17.21
CA ASN A 460 8.85 -14.01 -16.81
C ASN A 460 9.27 -15.28 -17.58
N MET A 461 10.47 -15.24 -18.19
CA MET A 461 10.96 -16.33 -19.03
C MET A 461 11.18 -17.63 -18.26
N GLN A 462 11.48 -17.54 -16.97
CA GLN A 462 11.65 -18.70 -16.07
C GLN A 462 10.39 -19.09 -15.32
N GLY A 463 9.28 -18.35 -15.51
CA GLY A 463 8.03 -18.56 -14.78
C GLY A 463 8.07 -18.12 -13.31
N ASN A 464 9.00 -17.25 -12.98
CA ASN A 464 9.15 -16.69 -11.64
C ASN A 464 8.25 -15.46 -11.45
N LEU A 465 7.76 -15.28 -10.24
CA LEU A 465 7.34 -13.98 -9.75
C LEU A 465 8.57 -13.28 -9.14
N MET A 466 8.95 -12.14 -9.68
CA MET A 466 10.03 -11.33 -9.13
C MET A 466 9.54 -10.46 -8.00
N LYS A 467 10.38 -10.20 -6.99
CA LYS A 467 10.11 -9.13 -6.02
C LYS A 467 10.08 -7.80 -6.77
N THR A 468 9.00 -7.07 -6.59
CA THR A 468 8.88 -5.75 -7.20
C THR A 468 9.83 -4.77 -6.52
N ARG A 469 10.45 -3.91 -7.32
CA ARG A 469 11.33 -2.85 -6.86
C ARG A 469 11.06 -1.55 -7.60
N ILE A 470 11.28 -0.45 -6.91
CA ILE A 470 11.12 0.89 -7.46
C ILE A 470 12.43 1.70 -7.44
N GLU A 471 13.41 1.29 -6.62
CA GLU A 471 14.75 1.86 -6.60
C GLU A 471 15.68 1.10 -7.54
N MET A 472 16.45 1.83 -8.39
CA MET A 472 17.37 1.23 -9.36
C MET A 472 18.53 0.46 -8.72
N ASN A 473 18.96 0.84 -7.55
CA ASN A 473 20.11 0.25 -6.85
C ASN A 473 19.78 -1.04 -6.08
N ARG A 474 18.51 -1.45 -6.03
CA ARG A 474 18.12 -2.72 -5.41
C ARG A 474 18.38 -3.90 -6.33
N PRO A 475 18.79 -5.07 -5.80
CA PRO A 475 19.01 -6.26 -6.60
C PRO A 475 17.71 -6.83 -7.17
N ASN A 476 17.84 -7.59 -8.25
CA ASN A 476 16.75 -8.41 -8.76
C ASN A 476 16.64 -9.68 -7.91
N GLU A 477 15.49 -9.88 -7.27
CA GLU A 477 15.25 -11.04 -6.42
C GLU A 477 13.99 -11.79 -6.88
N VAL A 478 14.05 -13.12 -6.82
CA VAL A 478 12.89 -13.96 -7.05
C VAL A 478 12.04 -13.99 -5.77
N TYR A 479 10.76 -13.71 -5.89
CA TYR A 479 9.79 -13.88 -4.80
C TYR A 479 9.33 -15.33 -4.69
N ASN A 480 8.82 -15.89 -5.81
CA ASN A 480 8.42 -17.29 -5.91
C ASN A 480 8.74 -17.86 -7.29
N GLN A 481 9.06 -19.13 -7.34
CA GLN A 481 9.00 -19.90 -8.58
C GLN A 481 7.59 -20.49 -8.74
N VAL A 482 6.81 -19.90 -9.63
CA VAL A 482 5.39 -20.23 -9.80
C VAL A 482 5.18 -21.31 -10.85
N LEU A 483 5.87 -21.17 -12.00
CA LEU A 483 5.72 -22.02 -13.17
C LEU A 483 7.09 -22.58 -13.60
N SER A 484 7.09 -23.71 -14.33
CA SER A 484 8.27 -24.07 -15.10
C SER A 484 8.42 -23.14 -16.31
N PRO A 485 9.65 -22.98 -16.88
CA PRO A 485 9.85 -22.19 -18.09
C PRO A 485 8.96 -22.65 -19.26
N GLN A 486 8.75 -23.95 -19.39
CA GLN A 486 7.91 -24.56 -20.43
C GLN A 486 6.44 -24.17 -20.28
N ILE A 487 5.92 -24.26 -19.05
CA ILE A 487 4.54 -23.84 -18.76
C ILE A 487 4.40 -22.34 -18.99
N ALA A 488 5.34 -21.52 -18.52
CA ALA A 488 5.30 -20.07 -18.73
C ALA A 488 5.30 -19.72 -20.23
N ALA A 489 6.11 -20.39 -21.04
CA ALA A 489 6.11 -20.24 -22.50
C ALA A 489 4.75 -20.61 -23.11
N ARG A 490 4.18 -21.74 -22.68
CA ARG A 490 2.86 -22.17 -23.15
C ARG A 490 1.76 -21.18 -22.80
N LEU A 491 1.77 -20.63 -21.58
CA LEU A 491 0.79 -19.63 -21.17
C LEU A 491 0.93 -18.32 -21.95
N ARG A 492 2.16 -17.92 -22.29
CA ARG A 492 2.38 -16.76 -23.19
C ARG A 492 1.77 -17.00 -24.57
N GLU A 493 1.96 -18.19 -25.16
CA GLU A 493 1.34 -18.54 -26.44
C GLU A 493 -0.19 -18.41 -26.37
N ILE A 494 -0.82 -18.95 -25.33
CA ILE A 494 -2.27 -18.86 -25.13
C ILE A 494 -2.72 -17.39 -24.97
N MET A 495 -1.97 -16.58 -24.19
CA MET A 495 -2.24 -15.14 -24.09
C MET A 495 -2.09 -14.42 -25.44
N GLY A 496 -1.18 -14.90 -26.30
CA GLY A 496 -0.99 -14.40 -27.67
C GLY A 496 -2.20 -14.54 -28.57
N LEU A 497 -3.04 -15.58 -28.35
CA LEU A 497 -4.28 -15.77 -29.10
C LEU A 497 -5.27 -14.63 -28.93
N VAL A 498 -5.33 -14.03 -27.74
CA VAL A 498 -6.25 -12.90 -27.43
C VAL A 498 -5.97 -11.66 -28.29
N THR A 499 -4.70 -11.39 -28.61
CA THR A 499 -4.27 -10.21 -29.38
C THR A 499 -3.94 -10.52 -30.84
N GLY A 500 -3.69 -11.78 -31.19
CA GLY A 500 -3.23 -12.18 -32.53
C GLY A 500 -4.04 -13.30 -33.19
N GLY A 501 -4.79 -14.09 -32.42
CA GLY A 501 -5.59 -15.22 -32.90
C GLY A 501 -6.82 -14.82 -33.71
N PRO A 502 -7.42 -15.76 -34.44
CA PRO A 502 -8.54 -15.47 -35.34
C PRO A 502 -9.81 -15.00 -34.61
N GLU A 503 -10.07 -15.51 -33.41
CA GLU A 503 -11.23 -15.16 -32.56
C GLU A 503 -10.84 -14.27 -31.35
N GLY A 504 -9.58 -13.76 -31.33
CA GLY A 504 -9.03 -13.00 -30.21
C GLY A 504 -9.79 -11.73 -29.88
N THR A 505 -10.24 -11.60 -28.63
CA THR A 505 -11.11 -10.51 -28.14
C THR A 505 -10.47 -9.11 -28.23
N ALA A 506 -9.14 -9.01 -28.38
CA ALA A 506 -8.41 -7.76 -28.55
C ALA A 506 -7.67 -7.64 -29.89
N ARG A 507 -7.84 -8.60 -30.82
CA ARG A 507 -7.12 -8.66 -32.10
C ARG A 507 -7.16 -7.35 -32.89
N GLY A 508 -8.34 -6.75 -33.03
CA GLY A 508 -8.51 -5.52 -33.80
C GLY A 508 -7.77 -4.33 -33.16
N VAL A 509 -7.80 -4.23 -31.84
CA VAL A 509 -7.16 -3.16 -31.08
C VAL A 509 -5.63 -3.25 -31.16
N PHE A 510 -5.07 -4.46 -31.18
CA PHE A 510 -3.62 -4.69 -31.24
C PHE A 510 -3.07 -4.83 -32.65
N ALA A 511 -3.89 -4.69 -33.71
CA ALA A 511 -3.44 -4.70 -35.08
C ALA A 511 -2.32 -3.67 -35.38
N PRO A 512 -2.40 -2.39 -34.90
CA PRO A 512 -1.31 -1.43 -35.07
C PRO A 512 -0.02 -1.82 -34.34
N VAL A 513 -0.12 -2.45 -33.16
CA VAL A 513 1.04 -2.94 -32.39
C VAL A 513 1.74 -4.07 -33.17
N LYS A 514 0.95 -5.01 -33.71
CA LYS A 514 1.46 -6.08 -34.57
C LYS A 514 2.10 -5.53 -35.86
N ALA A 515 1.47 -4.53 -36.50
CA ALA A 515 2.04 -3.85 -37.67
C ALA A 515 3.35 -3.14 -37.34
N ALA A 516 3.54 -2.68 -36.11
CA ALA A 516 4.80 -2.15 -35.61
C ALA A 516 5.85 -3.26 -35.31
N GLY A 517 5.58 -4.53 -35.60
CA GLY A 517 6.50 -5.66 -35.40
C GLY A 517 6.57 -6.17 -33.95
N ILE A 518 5.55 -5.92 -33.12
CA ILE A 518 5.50 -6.37 -31.73
C ILE A 518 4.37 -7.39 -31.61
N ASN A 519 4.72 -8.66 -31.30
CA ASN A 519 3.73 -9.62 -30.87
C ASN A 519 3.44 -9.40 -29.37
N THR A 520 2.20 -9.51 -28.98
CA THR A 520 1.75 -9.29 -27.60
C THR A 520 0.86 -10.40 -27.13
N GLY A 521 0.77 -10.58 -25.83
CA GLY A 521 -0.24 -11.42 -25.20
C GLY A 521 -1.13 -10.59 -24.29
N GLY A 522 -2.36 -11.02 -24.07
CA GLY A 522 -3.24 -10.27 -23.21
C GLY A 522 -4.46 -11.04 -22.71
N LYS A 523 -5.31 -10.35 -21.96
CA LYS A 523 -6.65 -10.80 -21.56
C LYS A 523 -7.56 -9.61 -21.36
N THR A 524 -8.68 -9.57 -22.05
CA THR A 524 -9.78 -8.64 -21.79
C THR A 524 -10.56 -9.06 -20.56
N GLY A 525 -11.05 -8.08 -19.82
CA GLY A 525 -11.97 -8.30 -18.70
C GLY A 525 -13.10 -7.27 -18.71
N THR A 526 -14.25 -7.70 -18.25
CA THR A 526 -15.44 -6.88 -18.06
C THR A 526 -16.06 -7.29 -16.73
N ALA A 527 -16.16 -6.35 -15.80
CA ALA A 527 -16.67 -6.62 -14.46
C ALA A 527 -17.87 -5.75 -14.16
N GLN A 528 -18.93 -6.35 -13.66
CA GLN A 528 -20.14 -5.65 -13.23
C GLN A 528 -20.06 -5.39 -11.74
N LYS A 529 -20.32 -4.16 -11.32
CA LYS A 529 -20.32 -3.73 -9.92
C LYS A 529 -21.54 -2.88 -9.61
N ASP A 530 -22.28 -3.27 -8.58
CA ASP A 530 -23.34 -2.43 -8.04
C ASP A 530 -22.73 -1.17 -7.44
N VAL A 531 -23.28 -0.02 -7.77
CA VAL A 531 -22.81 1.28 -7.31
C VAL A 531 -23.94 2.07 -6.68
N PRO A 532 -23.69 2.88 -5.64
CA PRO A 532 -24.69 3.75 -5.06
C PRO A 532 -25.11 4.85 -6.06
N VAL A 533 -26.35 5.31 -5.92
CA VAL A 533 -26.82 6.54 -6.57
C VAL A 533 -26.28 7.73 -5.78
N TYR A 534 -25.73 8.70 -6.48
CA TYR A 534 -25.27 9.95 -5.88
C TYR A 534 -26.23 11.10 -6.22
N ASP A 535 -26.49 11.98 -5.25
CA ASP A 535 -27.23 13.21 -5.49
C ASP A 535 -26.42 14.14 -6.40
N PRO A 536 -26.93 14.55 -7.56
CA PRO A 536 -26.18 15.36 -8.52
C PRO A 536 -25.86 16.78 -8.01
N LYS A 537 -26.53 17.27 -6.96
CA LYS A 537 -26.32 18.60 -6.39
C LYS A 537 -25.31 18.60 -5.26
N THR A 538 -25.37 17.59 -4.39
CA THR A 538 -24.52 17.51 -3.20
C THR A 538 -23.32 16.59 -3.40
N GLY A 539 -23.37 15.65 -4.37
CA GLY A 539 -22.34 14.62 -4.55
C GLY A 539 -22.40 13.51 -3.49
N GLU A 540 -23.34 13.56 -2.55
CA GLU A 540 -23.48 12.56 -1.50
C GLU A 540 -24.24 11.33 -1.97
N PRO A 541 -23.95 10.14 -1.39
CA PRO A 541 -24.67 8.92 -1.72
C PRO A 541 -26.10 8.98 -1.15
N VAL A 542 -27.07 8.71 -2.02
CA VAL A 542 -28.48 8.67 -1.66
C VAL A 542 -28.76 7.47 -0.76
N ARG A 543 -29.46 7.71 0.33
CA ARG A 543 -29.85 6.67 1.29
C ARG A 543 -31.36 6.48 1.29
N LYS A 544 -31.81 5.21 1.40
CA LYS A 544 -33.24 4.87 1.53
C LYS A 544 -33.50 4.11 2.83
N LYS A 545 -34.67 4.34 3.42
CA LYS A 545 -35.16 3.57 4.56
C LYS A 545 -35.68 2.21 4.09
N VAL A 546 -35.27 1.16 4.75
CA VAL A 546 -35.76 -0.20 4.55
C VAL A 546 -36.40 -0.66 5.86
N TYR A 547 -37.61 -1.22 5.73
CA TYR A 547 -38.39 -1.70 6.85
C TYR A 547 -38.29 -3.23 6.93
N GLU A 548 -37.80 -3.74 8.05
CA GLU A 548 -37.87 -5.17 8.34
C GLU A 548 -39.30 -5.53 8.71
N LYS A 549 -39.82 -6.59 8.11
CA LYS A 549 -41.17 -7.09 8.39
C LYS A 549 -41.12 -8.50 8.94
N ASP A 550 -41.99 -8.76 9.91
CA ASP A 550 -42.23 -10.12 10.40
C ASP A 550 -42.94 -10.98 9.33
N PRO A 551 -43.06 -12.29 9.50
CA PRO A 551 -43.82 -13.17 8.59
C PRO A 551 -45.30 -12.79 8.41
N LYS A 552 -45.86 -11.95 9.29
CA LYS A 552 -47.23 -11.42 9.22
C LYS A 552 -47.31 -10.08 8.53
N GLY A 553 -46.19 -9.50 8.09
CA GLY A 553 -46.11 -8.23 7.39
C GLY A 553 -46.00 -6.99 8.28
N ASN A 554 -45.92 -7.12 9.60
CA ASN A 554 -45.75 -6.00 10.51
C ASN A 554 -44.31 -5.52 10.49
N ILE A 555 -44.10 -4.20 10.58
CA ILE A 555 -42.75 -3.61 10.66
C ILE A 555 -42.18 -3.88 12.04
N ILE A 556 -41.04 -4.56 12.09
CA ILE A 556 -40.31 -4.92 13.33
C ILE A 556 -38.99 -4.16 13.48
N GLY A 557 -38.54 -3.47 12.41
CA GLY A 557 -37.35 -2.65 12.42
C GLY A 557 -37.28 -1.69 11.24
N GLU A 558 -36.51 -0.62 11.40
CA GLU A 558 -36.17 0.33 10.34
C GLU A 558 -34.65 0.52 10.31
N HIS A 559 -34.05 0.39 9.14
CA HIS A 559 -32.64 0.73 8.94
C HIS A 559 -32.44 1.48 7.63
N THR A 560 -31.40 2.28 7.56
CA THR A 560 -31.06 3.08 6.40
C THR A 560 -29.97 2.41 5.59
N VAL A 561 -30.23 2.15 4.30
CA VAL A 561 -29.27 1.55 3.38
C VAL A 561 -28.95 2.50 2.23
N LEU A 562 -27.81 2.31 1.59
CA LEU A 562 -27.50 3.02 0.35
C LEU A 562 -28.51 2.62 -0.75
N GLN A 563 -28.99 3.59 -1.49
CA GLN A 563 -29.77 3.32 -2.69
C GLN A 563 -28.80 2.93 -3.80
N MET A 564 -28.89 1.68 -4.25
CA MET A 564 -28.08 1.21 -5.37
C MET A 564 -28.72 1.58 -6.70
N SER A 565 -27.88 1.81 -7.71
CA SER A 565 -28.34 2.06 -9.09
C SER A 565 -28.98 0.80 -9.67
N ASP A 566 -30.05 0.98 -10.45
CA ASP A 566 -30.69 -0.13 -11.18
C ASP A 566 -29.80 -0.69 -12.29
N LYS A 567 -28.78 0.06 -12.69
CA LYS A 567 -27.77 -0.37 -13.68
C LYS A 567 -26.42 -0.50 -13.00
N PRO A 568 -25.80 -1.68 -13.04
CA PRO A 568 -24.46 -1.84 -12.52
C PRO A 568 -23.44 -1.00 -13.32
N ARG A 569 -22.40 -0.52 -12.66
CA ARG A 569 -21.23 0.04 -13.33
C ARG A 569 -20.46 -1.12 -13.98
N ILE A 570 -20.00 -0.90 -15.20
CA ILE A 570 -19.21 -1.89 -15.95
C ILE A 570 -17.79 -1.39 -16.03
N ASP A 571 -16.87 -2.05 -15.34
CA ASP A 571 -15.45 -1.73 -15.30
C ASP A 571 -14.70 -2.56 -16.37
N GLY A 572 -13.92 -1.87 -17.19
CA GLY A 572 -13.16 -2.50 -18.27
C GLY A 572 -11.71 -2.79 -17.85
N TRP A 573 -11.26 -4.04 -18.03
CA TRP A 573 -9.92 -4.50 -17.73
C TRP A 573 -9.14 -4.94 -18.96
N PHE A 574 -7.82 -4.78 -18.91
CA PHE A 574 -6.91 -5.45 -19.83
C PHE A 574 -5.59 -5.81 -19.14
N LEU A 575 -5.17 -7.08 -19.29
CA LEU A 575 -3.83 -7.52 -19.00
C LEU A 575 -3.02 -7.58 -20.28
N CYS A 576 -1.74 -7.20 -20.24
CA CYS A 576 -0.86 -7.23 -21.39
C CYS A 576 0.55 -7.70 -21.02
N ILE A 577 1.16 -8.47 -21.90
CA ILE A 577 2.60 -8.75 -21.91
C ILE A 577 3.18 -8.40 -23.28
N ALA A 578 4.35 -7.79 -23.30
CA ALA A 578 5.01 -7.35 -24.54
C ALA A 578 6.55 -7.27 -24.39
N PRO A 579 7.34 -7.63 -25.43
CA PRO A 579 6.96 -8.50 -26.54
C PRO A 579 6.62 -9.92 -26.06
N LEU A 580 5.93 -10.72 -26.89
CA LEU A 580 5.50 -12.06 -26.50
C LEU A 580 6.68 -13.04 -26.31
N GLU A 581 7.69 -12.89 -27.16
CA GLU A 581 8.87 -13.76 -27.23
C GLU A 581 9.81 -13.57 -26.04
N ASN A 582 9.98 -12.32 -25.60
CA ASN A 582 10.82 -11.95 -24.46
C ASN A 582 10.19 -10.74 -23.75
N PRO A 583 9.17 -10.95 -22.92
CA PRO A 583 8.43 -9.86 -22.32
C PRO A 583 9.31 -8.94 -21.47
N GLN A 584 9.27 -7.66 -21.79
CA GLN A 584 9.88 -6.58 -21.02
C GLN A 584 8.84 -5.72 -20.30
N LEU A 585 7.56 -5.86 -20.70
CA LEU A 585 6.42 -5.25 -20.08
C LEU A 585 5.40 -6.30 -19.67
N ALA A 586 4.92 -6.18 -18.46
CA ALA A 586 3.72 -6.81 -17.96
C ALA A 586 2.83 -5.71 -17.37
N MET A 587 1.61 -5.58 -17.86
CA MET A 587 0.78 -4.44 -17.46
C MET A 587 -0.64 -4.87 -17.13
N ALA A 588 -1.25 -4.13 -16.22
CA ALA A 588 -2.67 -4.17 -15.93
C ALA A 588 -3.26 -2.77 -16.09
N VAL A 589 -4.37 -2.70 -16.80
CA VAL A 589 -5.16 -1.48 -17.03
C VAL A 589 -6.57 -1.72 -16.55
N ILE A 590 -7.11 -0.78 -15.76
CA ILE A 590 -8.54 -0.71 -15.42
C ILE A 590 -9.11 0.64 -15.76
N VAL A 591 -10.34 0.66 -16.27
CA VAL A 591 -11.14 1.88 -16.50
C VAL A 591 -12.50 1.69 -15.86
N GLU A 592 -12.77 2.44 -14.79
CA GLU A 592 -14.06 2.43 -14.10
C GLU A 592 -15.17 2.97 -15.01
N GLY A 593 -16.28 2.25 -15.11
CA GLY A 593 -17.37 2.65 -15.99
C GLY A 593 -17.04 2.63 -17.48
N GLY A 594 -15.89 2.07 -17.86
CA GLY A 594 -15.41 2.05 -19.25
C GLY A 594 -16.14 1.06 -20.16
N GLY A 595 -17.03 0.24 -19.62
CA GLY A 595 -17.69 -0.82 -20.37
C GLY A 595 -16.75 -1.99 -20.67
N TYR A 596 -16.82 -2.53 -21.89
CA TYR A 596 -15.97 -3.66 -22.28
C TYR A 596 -14.49 -3.31 -22.27
N GLY A 597 -13.68 -4.19 -21.67
CA GLY A 597 -12.22 -4.00 -21.59
C GLY A 597 -11.55 -3.88 -22.96
N SER A 598 -12.06 -4.56 -23.99
CA SER A 598 -11.62 -4.40 -25.37
C SER A 598 -11.81 -3.00 -25.95
N LYS A 599 -12.77 -2.21 -25.43
CA LYS A 599 -13.09 -0.85 -25.91
C LYS A 599 -12.46 0.24 -25.06
N SER A 600 -12.16 -0.01 -23.79
CA SER A 600 -11.67 1.00 -22.85
C SER A 600 -10.22 0.78 -22.43
N ALA A 601 -9.89 -0.39 -21.88
CA ALA A 601 -8.58 -0.68 -21.30
C ALA A 601 -7.55 -1.19 -22.34
N ALA A 602 -7.97 -2.02 -23.30
CA ALA A 602 -7.08 -2.54 -24.32
C ALA A 602 -6.46 -1.45 -25.24
N PRO A 603 -7.21 -0.40 -25.70
CA PRO A 603 -6.61 0.68 -26.44
C PRO A 603 -5.50 1.42 -25.67
N ILE A 604 -5.70 1.64 -24.37
CA ILE A 604 -4.69 2.25 -23.49
C ILE A 604 -3.43 1.38 -23.46
N ALA A 605 -3.59 0.07 -23.25
CA ALA A 605 -2.46 -0.86 -23.22
C ALA A 605 -1.71 -0.88 -24.57
N ALA A 606 -2.43 -0.90 -25.70
CA ALA A 606 -1.83 -0.85 -27.04
C ALA A 606 -1.00 0.42 -27.25
N ALA A 607 -1.53 1.58 -26.87
CA ALA A 607 -0.82 2.86 -26.95
C ALA A 607 0.45 2.89 -26.10
N LEU A 608 0.38 2.34 -24.88
CA LEU A 608 1.51 2.27 -23.96
C LEU A 608 2.60 1.29 -24.43
N VAL A 609 2.25 0.19 -25.10
CA VAL A 609 3.21 -0.71 -25.73
C VAL A 609 3.96 0.00 -26.87
N LEU A 610 3.25 0.78 -27.70
CA LEU A 610 3.88 1.56 -28.76
C LEU A 610 4.80 2.65 -28.19
N LYS A 611 4.37 3.34 -27.12
CA LYS A 611 5.22 4.34 -26.44
C LYS A 611 6.46 3.68 -25.82
N ALA A 612 6.32 2.53 -25.21
CA ALA A 612 7.46 1.78 -24.65
C ALA A 612 8.46 1.35 -25.73
N LYS A 613 7.99 1.01 -26.95
CA LYS A 613 8.86 0.76 -28.10
C LYS A 613 9.62 2.03 -28.50
N GLU A 614 8.92 3.14 -28.62
CA GLU A 614 9.52 4.44 -28.93
C GLU A 614 10.65 4.80 -27.96
N LEU A 615 10.43 4.51 -26.66
CA LEU A 615 11.39 4.75 -25.58
C LEU A 615 12.51 3.70 -25.48
N GLY A 616 12.54 2.71 -26.38
CA GLY A 616 13.55 1.65 -26.37
C GLY A 616 13.42 0.63 -25.23
N LEU A 617 12.29 0.61 -24.53
CA LEU A 617 12.07 -0.26 -23.38
C LEU A 617 11.75 -1.72 -23.75
N LEU A 618 11.53 -2.03 -25.05
CA LEU A 618 11.19 -3.36 -25.54
C LEU A 618 12.36 -4.10 -26.22
N GLY A 619 13.53 -3.48 -26.36
CA GLY A 619 14.67 -3.98 -27.13
C GLY A 619 15.82 -4.57 -26.32
N GLY A 620 15.66 -4.76 -24.99
CA GLY A 620 16.72 -5.24 -24.12
C GLY A 620 17.07 -6.71 -24.33
N GLN A 621 18.35 -7.02 -24.54
CA GLN A 621 18.88 -8.36 -24.24
C GLN A 621 18.55 -8.68 -22.77
N PRO A 622 18.20 -9.94 -22.41
CA PRO A 622 18.02 -10.27 -21.01
C PRO A 622 19.28 -9.89 -20.24
N ASN A 623 19.15 -8.96 -19.30
CA ASN A 623 20.25 -8.57 -18.44
C ASN A 623 20.74 -9.83 -17.69
N ASN A 624 21.88 -10.36 -18.15
CA ASN A 624 22.58 -11.39 -17.42
C ASN A 624 23.03 -10.78 -16.08
N PRO A 625 22.54 -11.22 -14.91
CA PRO A 625 22.86 -10.61 -13.61
C PRO A 625 24.35 -10.70 -13.27
N ASN A 626 25.15 -11.43 -14.07
CA ASN A 626 26.61 -11.58 -13.91
C ASN A 626 27.43 -10.70 -14.87
N GLN A 627 26.83 -9.90 -15.74
CA GLN A 627 27.60 -8.89 -16.47
C GLN A 627 27.62 -7.60 -15.67
N ALA A 628 28.64 -7.44 -14.84
CA ALA A 628 29.01 -6.14 -14.31
C ALA A 628 29.19 -5.17 -15.49
N ASP A 629 28.48 -4.05 -15.40
CA ASP A 629 28.44 -2.98 -16.40
C ASP A 629 29.87 -2.43 -16.63
N THR A 630 30.58 -2.99 -17.63
CA THR A 630 31.92 -2.55 -18.05
C THR A 630 31.89 -1.28 -18.90
N ASN A 631 30.68 -0.72 -19.13
CA ASN A 631 30.49 0.52 -19.88
C ASN A 631 30.47 1.79 -19.01
N LYS A 632 31.07 1.76 -17.82
CA LYS A 632 31.32 2.98 -17.05
C LYS A 632 32.40 3.82 -17.73
N ARG A 633 31.94 4.85 -18.47
CA ARG A 633 32.55 6.15 -18.67
C ARG A 633 34.07 6.17 -18.92
N ARG A 634 34.44 6.17 -20.17
CA ARG A 634 35.69 6.87 -20.56
C ARG A 634 35.44 8.38 -20.34
N PRO A 635 36.24 9.04 -19.51
CA PRO A 635 36.21 10.51 -19.49
C PRO A 635 36.61 11.05 -20.87
N PRO A 636 36.07 12.19 -21.30
CA PRO A 636 36.42 12.76 -22.58
C PRO A 636 37.93 13.01 -22.61
N ALA A 637 38.57 12.53 -23.68
CA ALA A 637 40.00 12.75 -23.92
C ALA A 637 40.29 14.26 -23.94
N LYS A 638 41.25 14.69 -23.12
CA LYS A 638 41.77 16.07 -23.19
C LYS A 638 42.26 16.35 -24.61
N PRO A 639 41.98 17.53 -25.16
CA PRO A 639 42.51 17.92 -26.46
C PRO A 639 44.05 17.90 -26.42
N ALA A 640 44.65 17.25 -27.41
CA ALA A 640 46.10 17.21 -27.58
C ALA A 640 46.66 18.63 -27.73
N ALA A 641 47.60 18.96 -26.86
CA ALA A 641 48.33 20.23 -26.96
C ALA A 641 49.13 20.26 -28.29
N THR A 642 48.82 21.17 -29.15
CA THR A 642 49.57 21.48 -30.39
C THR A 642 50.97 21.92 -30.02
N ARG A 643 51.94 21.06 -30.29
CA ARG A 643 53.37 21.36 -30.16
C ARG A 643 53.74 22.34 -31.30
N LYS A 644 53.95 23.62 -30.96
CA LYS A 644 54.57 24.56 -31.87
C LYS A 644 56.02 24.14 -32.06
N THR A 645 56.36 23.72 -33.28
CA THR A 645 57.74 23.58 -33.74
C THR A 645 58.31 24.99 -33.96
N VAL A 646 59.28 25.35 -33.16
CA VAL A 646 60.12 26.52 -33.40
C VAL A 646 61.23 26.05 -34.36
N ASN A 647 61.17 26.57 -35.61
CA ASN A 647 62.30 26.48 -36.53
C ASN A 647 63.37 27.50 -36.12
N SER A 648 64.52 26.95 -35.72
CA SER A 648 65.78 27.73 -35.64
C SER A 648 66.51 27.65 -37.01
N ASN A 649 66.57 28.74 -37.71
CA ASN A 649 67.64 28.97 -38.72
C ASN A 649 68.22 30.33 -38.44
N GLN A 650 69.47 30.27 -38.21
CA GLN A 650 70.61 31.22 -38.08
C GLN A 650 71.00 31.51 -36.63
#